data_608ce2f4995823b2622ff38371a05af6
#
_entry.id   608ce2f4995823b2622ff38371a05af6
#
_cell.length_a   1.000
_cell.length_b   1.000
_cell.length_c   1.000
_cell.angle_alpha   90.00
_cell.angle_beta   90.00
_cell.angle_gamma   90.00
#
_symmetry.space_group_name_H-M   'P 1'
#
loop_
_entity.id
_entity.type
_entity.pdbx_description
1 polymer ?
#
loop_
_entity_poly.entity_id
_entity_poly.type
_entity_poly.pdbx_seq_one_letter_code
_entity_poly.pdbx_strand_id
1 'polypeptide(L)'
;MKRSVLSNISFNFMIKVITYVFSFLMVMYVARVLQPEAYGRISFASSFTGYFVMFANLGLPIYAMRSCAEHRDDRKELSSVFQELWSINVILSVISSVLLLGIVALVPKLRENGNLLMVFGSAIFFQMIGCEWLFKGLEKFRFLAVSAFCCKLISLILILLFVHSDEHTILYAVLSVLTGYGSNVVSFLVLRKYVDLRFVLRINKAHFKPLFVFFLMSCAVSIYSSLDLTMLGFMRSDYETGLYQLASKGKSVLTLLGGIVWSSILPLASRLWREGERKQFESLAAKSMTIVCGIQLLVMTGALIFSREIMLFIGGEEYLESVDSFRILLLSLVPIGASNILGGQVLIPAGMEKKLLRAELLGAGFNFIANLIAIPYFSILGAAVTTTVSEVIVWLVCLYYVKKDLDMDFGVGLLRRLGRKCSRKARVLSIRTTSRLRGEKQPFYCPCCDTYLKRFVNVGFDKRPERYNPDRYRGIDQDVICPMCGSLPRHRILVSWMNDHVEIIREKRILHFAQERSIRMWMDRNGIKSITADLYSPADLKLNIEDTGLEDDSYDLIICNHVLEHVSDYKKALRELHRIIRPAGKVIISFPVDQTFSSVYEDPGITTEKDRILNFGQNDHLRVFGMDSPEMLEGFGFKVTSIKGENCDEKIKPVVGPADYDYNVLWVLEKDSAKRSS
;
A
#
# COMPACT_ATOMS: atom_id res chain seq x y z
N MET A 1 4.36 -18.12 17.43
CA MET A 1 5.26 -17.34 16.54
C MET A 1 4.57 -16.13 15.86
N LYS A 2 3.36 -16.25 15.25
CA LYS A 2 2.67 -15.10 14.59
C LYS A 2 2.28 -13.92 15.50
N ARG A 3 1.88 -14.16 16.76
CA ARG A 3 1.47 -13.09 17.70
C ARG A 3 2.65 -12.22 18.20
N SER A 4 3.83 -12.80 18.39
CA SER A 4 5.03 -12.05 18.84
C SER A 4 5.59 -11.15 17.72
N VAL A 5 5.51 -11.57 16.47
CA VAL A 5 5.97 -10.78 15.32
C VAL A 5 5.07 -9.57 15.07
N LEU A 6 3.75 -9.74 15.13
CA LEU A 6 2.79 -8.63 15.03
C LEU A 6 2.93 -7.61 16.18
N SER A 7 3.12 -8.09 17.41
CA SER A 7 3.37 -7.24 18.57
C SER A 7 4.65 -6.42 18.42
N ASN A 8 5.73 -7.03 17.90
CA ASN A 8 7.00 -6.33 17.69
C ASN A 8 6.91 -5.29 16.55
N ILE A 9 6.14 -5.58 15.49
CA ILE A 9 5.89 -4.63 14.39
C ILE A 9 5.09 -3.42 14.90
N SER A 10 4.01 -3.66 15.66
CA SER A 10 3.20 -2.58 16.23
C SER A 10 3.99 -1.72 17.22
N PHE A 11 4.83 -2.33 18.04
CA PHE A 11 5.69 -1.62 18.99
C PHE A 11 6.74 -0.74 18.28
N ASN A 12 7.42 -1.29 17.27
CA ASN A 12 8.37 -0.52 16.46
C ASN A 12 7.72 0.63 15.67
N PHE A 13 6.50 0.42 15.17
CA PHE A 13 5.71 1.46 14.53
C PHE A 13 5.37 2.58 15.51
N MET A 14 4.87 2.24 16.68
CA MET A 14 4.52 3.22 17.74
C MET A 14 5.74 4.05 18.16
N ILE A 15 6.91 3.43 18.38
CA ILE A 15 8.14 4.15 18.72
C ILE A 15 8.55 5.11 17.61
N LYS A 16 8.45 4.71 16.34
CA LYS A 16 8.74 5.60 15.21
C LYS A 16 7.81 6.81 15.21
N VAL A 17 6.50 6.60 15.32
CA VAL A 17 5.52 7.70 15.36
C VAL A 17 5.82 8.66 16.53
N ILE A 18 6.02 8.14 17.71
CA ILE A 18 6.37 8.96 18.89
C ILE A 18 7.67 9.75 18.62
N THR A 19 8.69 9.10 18.08
CA THR A 19 9.97 9.76 17.74
C THR A 19 9.78 10.93 16.77
N TYR A 20 8.93 10.77 15.76
CA TYR A 20 8.63 11.84 14.79
C TYR A 20 7.83 12.99 15.42
N VAL A 21 6.82 12.67 16.24
CA VAL A 21 6.07 13.69 16.99
C VAL A 21 6.98 14.50 17.90
N PHE A 22 7.88 13.84 18.63
CA PHE A 22 8.90 14.50 19.47
C PHE A 22 9.80 15.42 18.64
N SER A 23 10.32 14.94 17.53
CA SER A 23 11.20 15.74 16.66
C SER A 23 10.47 16.96 16.10
N PHE A 24 9.18 16.83 15.79
CA PHE A 24 8.36 17.93 15.29
C PHE A 24 8.10 18.98 16.37
N LEU A 25 7.70 18.56 17.57
CA LEU A 25 7.50 19.47 18.71
C LEU A 25 8.78 20.24 19.05
N MET A 26 9.92 19.56 18.98
CA MET A 26 11.24 20.17 19.19
C MET A 26 11.54 21.24 18.14
N VAL A 27 11.28 20.96 16.86
CA VAL A 27 11.45 21.93 15.78
C VAL A 27 10.57 23.17 16.00
N MET A 28 9.30 22.97 16.35
CA MET A 28 8.36 24.08 16.62
C MET A 28 8.83 24.97 17.78
N TYR A 29 9.23 24.36 18.88
CA TYR A 29 9.70 25.11 20.05
C TYR A 29 10.95 25.91 19.70
N VAL A 30 11.93 25.24 19.11
CA VAL A 30 13.24 25.82 18.83
C VAL A 30 13.16 26.93 17.78
N ALA A 31 12.38 26.74 16.70
CA ALA A 31 12.19 27.77 15.71
C ALA A 31 11.63 29.08 16.30
N ARG A 32 10.69 28.98 17.25
CA ARG A 32 10.08 30.13 17.91
C ARG A 32 11.00 30.82 18.93
N VAL A 33 11.89 30.04 19.57
CA VAL A 33 12.77 30.56 20.63
C VAL A 33 14.05 31.16 20.05
N LEU A 34 14.67 30.48 19.07
CA LEU A 34 16.00 30.86 18.57
C LEU A 34 15.97 31.82 17.38
N GLN A 35 14.80 32.13 16.82
CA GLN A 35 14.63 32.96 15.63
C GLN A 35 15.37 32.46 14.37
N PRO A 36 15.09 32.98 13.18
CA PRO A 36 15.64 32.44 11.94
C PRO A 36 17.15 32.48 11.84
N GLU A 37 17.81 33.55 12.29
CA GLU A 37 19.26 33.70 12.15
C GLU A 37 20.03 32.69 12.97
N ALA A 38 19.73 32.54 14.27
CA ALA A 38 20.36 31.55 15.14
C ALA A 38 20.07 30.11 14.67
N TYR A 39 18.82 29.85 14.24
CA TYR A 39 18.41 28.56 13.70
C TYR A 39 19.14 28.23 12.39
N GLY A 40 19.42 29.25 11.56
CA GLY A 40 20.21 29.11 10.34
C GLY A 40 21.67 28.75 10.60
N ARG A 41 22.32 29.45 11.54
CA ARG A 41 23.70 29.13 11.99
C ARG A 41 23.83 27.68 12.46
N ILE A 42 22.90 27.22 13.28
CA ILE A 42 22.83 25.83 13.75
C ILE A 42 22.67 24.86 12.58
N SER A 43 21.75 25.16 11.69
CA SER A 43 21.42 24.28 10.56
C SER A 43 22.58 24.17 9.58
N PHE A 44 23.25 25.26 9.27
CA PHE A 44 24.48 25.28 8.48
C PHE A 44 25.58 24.46 9.17
N ALA A 45 25.88 24.73 10.44
CA ALA A 45 26.93 24.01 11.17
C ALA A 45 26.64 22.50 11.23
N SER A 46 25.40 22.11 11.53
CA SER A 46 24.97 20.71 11.57
C SER A 46 25.06 20.03 10.19
N SER A 47 24.64 20.71 9.13
CA SER A 47 24.70 20.20 7.75
C SER A 47 26.13 20.01 7.28
N PHE A 48 26.98 21.02 7.49
CA PHE A 48 28.40 21.00 7.12
C PHE A 48 29.18 19.91 7.86
N THR A 49 29.04 19.83 9.18
CA THR A 49 29.72 18.78 9.98
C THR A 49 29.17 17.39 9.67
N GLY A 50 27.92 17.26 9.22
CA GLY A 50 27.31 16.02 8.78
C GLY A 50 28.11 15.30 7.70
N TYR A 51 28.77 16.02 6.78
CA TYR A 51 29.64 15.40 5.76
C TYR A 51 30.87 14.74 6.38
N PHE A 52 31.44 15.33 7.42
CA PHE A 52 32.58 14.75 8.13
C PHE A 52 32.19 13.52 8.95
N VAL A 53 31.02 13.53 9.59
CA VAL A 53 30.45 12.36 10.24
C VAL A 53 30.20 11.22 9.22
N MET A 54 29.68 11.53 8.04
CA MET A 54 29.48 10.58 6.97
C MET A 54 30.80 9.99 6.48
N PHE A 55 31.84 10.81 6.30
CA PHE A 55 33.18 10.37 5.91
C PHE A 55 33.81 9.46 6.97
N ALA A 56 33.69 9.81 8.25
CA ALA A 56 34.15 8.99 9.38
C ALA A 56 33.49 7.60 9.41
N ASN A 57 32.23 7.50 8.99
CA ASN A 57 31.49 6.25 8.94
C ASN A 57 31.82 5.32 7.75
N LEU A 58 32.29 5.85 6.63
CA LEU A 58 32.70 5.12 5.41
C LEU A 58 31.82 3.89 5.06
N GLY A 59 30.48 3.99 5.15
CA GLY A 59 29.58 2.87 4.87
C GLY A 59 29.50 1.77 5.94
N LEU A 60 30.18 1.95 7.08
CA LEU A 60 30.14 1.04 8.26
C LEU A 60 28.72 0.65 8.69
N PRO A 61 27.73 1.56 8.80
CA PRO A 61 26.39 1.19 9.30
C PRO A 61 25.74 0.02 8.59
N ILE A 62 26.00 -0.15 7.29
CA ILE A 62 25.41 -1.24 6.49
C ILE A 62 26.32 -2.46 6.46
N TYR A 63 27.59 -2.26 6.11
CA TYR A 63 28.55 -3.35 5.96
C TYR A 63 28.84 -4.05 7.28
N ALA A 64 29.14 -3.28 8.34
CA ALA A 64 29.49 -3.82 9.64
C ALA A 64 28.31 -4.53 10.31
N MET A 65 27.07 -4.02 10.13
CA MET A 65 25.86 -4.71 10.59
C MET A 65 25.77 -6.13 9.99
N ARG A 66 26.01 -6.25 8.67
CA ARG A 66 25.98 -7.54 7.98
C ARG A 66 27.10 -8.47 8.46
N SER A 67 28.35 -7.97 8.53
CA SER A 67 29.48 -8.77 8.99
C SER A 67 29.31 -9.23 10.45
N CYS A 68 28.75 -8.41 11.33
CA CYS A 68 28.47 -8.84 12.70
C CYS A 68 27.33 -9.86 12.77
N ALA A 69 26.32 -9.76 11.90
CA ALA A 69 25.25 -10.75 11.85
C ALA A 69 25.73 -12.13 11.37
N GLU A 70 26.70 -12.17 10.46
CA GLU A 70 27.31 -13.40 9.96
C GLU A 70 28.13 -14.15 11.01
N HIS A 71 28.72 -13.43 12.00
CA HIS A 71 29.59 -14.01 13.04
C HIS A 71 28.97 -13.94 14.46
N ARG A 72 27.65 -13.72 14.56
CA ARG A 72 26.96 -13.47 15.84
C ARG A 72 26.99 -14.62 16.85
N ASP A 73 27.15 -15.85 16.36
CA ASP A 73 27.05 -17.06 17.19
C ASP A 73 28.39 -17.43 17.86
N ASP A 74 29.52 -16.87 17.38
CA ASP A 74 30.84 -17.02 18.01
C ASP A 74 31.36 -15.67 18.52
N ARG A 75 31.46 -15.56 19.84
CA ARG A 75 31.94 -14.32 20.51
C ARG A 75 33.37 -13.95 20.13
N LYS A 76 34.26 -14.93 19.88
CA LYS A 76 35.67 -14.65 19.54
C LYS A 76 35.77 -14.10 18.10
N GLU A 77 35.09 -14.73 17.16
CA GLU A 77 35.05 -14.26 15.78
C GLU A 77 34.37 -12.91 15.67
N LEU A 78 33.22 -12.73 16.34
CA LEU A 78 32.52 -11.45 16.43
C LEU A 78 33.43 -10.35 16.99
N SER A 79 34.18 -10.64 18.07
CA SER A 79 35.10 -9.67 18.68
C SER A 79 36.25 -9.31 17.74
N SER A 80 36.75 -10.26 16.95
CA SER A 80 37.80 -10.00 15.96
C SER A 80 37.31 -9.09 14.83
N VAL A 81 36.17 -9.45 14.23
CA VAL A 81 35.55 -8.65 13.16
C VAL A 81 35.15 -7.24 13.68
N PHE A 82 34.57 -7.16 14.88
CA PHE A 82 34.28 -5.91 15.52
C PHE A 82 35.54 -5.04 15.67
N GLN A 83 36.64 -5.59 16.15
CA GLN A 83 37.90 -4.88 16.39
C GLN A 83 38.47 -4.33 15.07
N GLU A 84 38.43 -5.10 13.99
CA GLU A 84 38.92 -4.67 12.66
C GLU A 84 38.08 -3.48 12.13
N LEU A 85 36.76 -3.59 12.17
CA LEU A 85 35.86 -2.55 11.68
C LEU A 85 35.88 -1.30 12.56
N TRP A 86 35.93 -1.46 13.88
CA TRP A 86 36.03 -0.35 14.82
C TRP A 86 37.37 0.38 14.68
N SER A 87 38.48 -0.34 14.45
CA SER A 87 39.80 0.26 14.17
C SER A 87 39.78 1.17 12.93
N ILE A 88 39.10 0.74 11.85
CA ILE A 88 38.91 1.57 10.64
C ILE A 88 38.09 2.81 11.00
N ASN A 89 37.01 2.67 11.77
CA ASN A 89 36.18 3.79 12.18
C ASN A 89 36.95 4.81 13.05
N VAL A 90 37.77 4.35 13.97
CA VAL A 90 38.62 5.23 14.79
C VAL A 90 39.58 6.06 13.91
N ILE A 91 40.29 5.40 13.00
CA ILE A 91 41.24 6.08 12.11
C ILE A 91 40.54 7.14 11.25
N LEU A 92 39.43 6.76 10.63
CA LEU A 92 38.65 7.67 9.80
C LEU A 92 38.05 8.82 10.61
N SER A 93 37.63 8.58 11.84
CA SER A 93 37.12 9.61 12.73
C SER A 93 38.21 10.62 13.13
N VAL A 94 39.42 10.15 13.38
CA VAL A 94 40.57 11.03 13.64
C VAL A 94 40.90 11.87 12.38
N ILE A 95 41.00 11.22 11.22
CA ILE A 95 41.27 11.93 9.96
C ILE A 95 40.19 12.98 9.68
N SER A 96 38.92 12.59 9.84
CA SER A 96 37.76 13.46 9.64
C SER A 96 37.78 14.67 10.60
N SER A 97 38.10 14.45 11.86
CA SER A 97 38.22 15.52 12.87
C SER A 97 39.37 16.48 12.54
N VAL A 98 40.53 15.96 12.16
CA VAL A 98 41.68 16.80 11.75
C VAL A 98 41.35 17.62 10.51
N LEU A 99 40.70 17.03 9.50
CA LEU A 99 40.23 17.71 8.31
C LEU A 99 39.21 18.80 8.65
N LEU A 100 38.22 18.52 9.51
CA LEU A 100 37.24 19.52 9.96
C LEU A 100 37.95 20.71 10.61
N LEU A 101 38.82 20.44 11.59
CA LEU A 101 39.61 21.48 12.30
C LEU A 101 40.45 22.32 11.33
N GLY A 102 41.14 21.66 10.39
CA GLY A 102 41.95 22.33 9.40
C GLY A 102 41.12 23.26 8.51
N ILE A 103 39.98 22.78 8.01
CA ILE A 103 39.11 23.58 7.12
C ILE A 103 38.47 24.75 7.91
N VAL A 104 38.02 24.53 9.14
CA VAL A 104 37.50 25.62 9.99
C VAL A 104 38.54 26.67 10.28
N ALA A 105 39.80 26.29 10.48
CA ALA A 105 40.89 27.23 10.70
C ALA A 105 41.24 28.06 9.44
N LEU A 106 41.11 27.46 8.25
CA LEU A 106 41.53 28.09 6.97
C LEU A 106 40.45 28.99 6.34
N VAL A 107 39.17 28.66 6.55
CA VAL A 107 38.04 29.36 5.90
C VAL A 107 37.44 30.40 6.88
N PRO A 108 37.53 31.73 6.58
CA PRO A 108 37.09 32.80 7.49
C PRO A 108 35.61 32.63 7.92
N LYS A 109 34.70 32.34 6.99
CA LYS A 109 33.28 32.18 7.27
C LYS A 109 32.98 31.03 8.25
N LEU A 110 33.77 29.95 8.20
CA LEU A 110 33.63 28.83 9.12
C LEU A 110 34.22 29.16 10.50
N ARG A 111 35.26 30.01 10.54
CA ARG A 111 35.85 30.45 11.80
C ARG A 111 34.87 31.29 12.63
N GLU A 112 34.05 32.14 12.00
CA GLU A 112 32.99 32.92 12.66
C GLU A 112 32.03 32.04 13.41
N ASN A 113 31.67 30.89 12.85
CA ASN A 113 30.80 29.87 13.47
C ASN A 113 31.57 28.72 14.15
N GLY A 114 32.87 28.96 14.46
CA GLY A 114 33.77 27.92 14.97
C GLY A 114 33.25 27.16 16.18
N ASN A 115 32.67 27.85 17.17
CA ASN A 115 32.12 27.22 18.35
C ASN A 115 30.99 26.23 18.02
N LEU A 116 30.08 26.58 17.13
CA LEU A 116 28.98 25.69 16.70
C LEU A 116 29.53 24.51 15.91
N LEU A 117 30.48 24.74 15.01
CA LEU A 117 31.13 23.69 14.23
C LEU A 117 31.90 22.71 15.11
N MET A 118 32.51 23.15 16.21
CA MET A 118 33.18 22.29 17.17
C MET A 118 32.17 21.44 17.94
N VAL A 119 31.06 22.05 18.41
CA VAL A 119 29.99 21.32 19.09
C VAL A 119 29.41 20.24 18.19
N PHE A 120 29.00 20.56 16.97
CA PHE A 120 28.49 19.56 16.03
C PHE A 120 29.58 18.59 15.55
N GLY A 121 30.84 19.03 15.44
CA GLY A 121 31.98 18.17 15.14
C GLY A 121 32.22 17.07 16.20
N SER A 122 31.86 17.32 17.46
CA SER A 122 31.90 16.28 18.50
C SER A 122 31.05 15.06 18.18
N ALA A 123 30.06 15.18 17.28
CA ALA A 123 29.27 14.07 16.76
C ALA A 123 30.14 12.99 16.10
N ILE A 124 31.29 13.34 15.53
CA ILE A 124 32.25 12.36 14.96
C ILE A 124 32.72 11.41 16.05
N PHE A 125 33.08 11.96 17.22
CA PHE A 125 33.50 11.16 18.37
C PHE A 125 32.36 10.29 18.91
N PHE A 126 31.17 10.86 19.14
CA PHE A 126 30.02 10.12 19.62
C PHE A 126 29.58 9.02 18.64
N GLN A 127 29.68 9.24 17.36
CA GLN A 127 29.40 8.24 16.34
C GLN A 127 30.44 7.10 16.35
N MET A 128 31.70 7.42 16.54
CA MET A 128 32.80 6.44 16.63
C MET A 128 32.60 5.45 17.80
N ILE A 129 32.17 5.93 18.97
CA ILE A 129 31.93 5.06 20.14
C ILE A 129 30.60 4.34 20.07
N GLY A 130 29.62 4.82 19.30
CA GLY A 130 28.24 4.35 19.31
C GLY A 130 28.04 2.91 18.88
N CYS A 131 28.76 2.46 17.90
CA CYS A 131 28.74 1.08 17.37
C CYS A 131 27.32 0.49 17.16
N GLU A 132 26.32 1.33 16.78
CA GLU A 132 24.94 0.87 16.57
C GLU A 132 24.83 -0.32 15.61
N TRP A 133 25.74 -0.42 14.63
CA TRP A 133 25.78 -1.49 13.66
C TRP A 133 26.01 -2.86 14.30
N LEU A 134 26.75 -2.96 15.40
CA LEU A 134 26.91 -4.18 16.18
C LEU A 134 25.56 -4.63 16.77
N PHE A 135 24.86 -3.74 17.45
CA PHE A 135 23.58 -4.04 18.09
C PHE A 135 22.49 -4.38 17.06
N LYS A 136 22.53 -3.74 15.88
CA LYS A 136 21.64 -4.08 14.75
C LYS A 136 21.96 -5.47 14.22
N GLY A 137 23.23 -5.85 14.06
CA GLY A 137 23.68 -7.19 13.65
C GLY A 137 23.28 -8.26 14.66
N LEU A 138 23.30 -7.95 15.96
CA LEU A 138 22.84 -8.82 17.03
C LEU A 138 21.32 -8.80 17.26
N GLU A 139 20.54 -8.13 16.39
CA GLU A 139 19.08 -7.98 16.47
C GLU A 139 18.56 -7.36 17.78
N LYS A 140 19.39 -6.54 18.48
CA LYS A 140 19.02 -5.86 19.72
C LYS A 140 18.26 -4.55 19.48
N PHE A 141 17.31 -4.56 18.56
CA PHE A 141 16.53 -3.38 18.13
C PHE A 141 15.78 -2.71 19.30
N ARG A 142 15.24 -3.52 20.23
CA ARG A 142 14.54 -2.98 21.41
C ARG A 142 15.44 -2.13 22.29
N PHE A 143 16.68 -2.58 22.53
CA PHE A 143 17.66 -1.82 23.30
C PHE A 143 17.98 -0.48 22.63
N LEU A 144 18.28 -0.49 21.32
CA LEU A 144 18.55 0.73 20.56
C LEU A 144 17.36 1.70 20.58
N ALA A 145 16.14 1.18 20.40
CA ALA A 145 14.94 2.00 20.37
C ALA A 145 14.66 2.67 21.73
N VAL A 146 14.80 1.93 22.84
CA VAL A 146 14.57 2.45 24.20
C VAL A 146 15.65 3.47 24.56
N SER A 147 16.94 3.18 24.34
CA SER A 147 18.03 4.11 24.65
C SER A 147 17.92 5.41 23.86
N ALA A 148 17.63 5.33 22.55
CA ALA A 148 17.41 6.51 21.73
C ALA A 148 16.19 7.33 22.18
N PHE A 149 15.09 6.67 22.55
CA PHE A 149 13.90 7.33 23.07
C PHE A 149 14.18 8.06 24.40
N CYS A 150 14.86 7.40 25.34
CA CYS A 150 15.22 8.03 26.64
C CYS A 150 16.11 9.25 26.42
N CYS A 151 17.15 9.15 25.58
CA CYS A 151 18.02 10.29 25.29
C CYS A 151 17.27 11.47 24.65
N LYS A 152 16.36 11.19 23.71
CA LYS A 152 15.52 12.23 23.10
C LYS A 152 14.59 12.88 24.12
N LEU A 153 13.97 12.10 24.98
CA LEU A 153 13.08 12.61 26.03
C LEU A 153 13.84 13.51 26.99
N ILE A 154 15.01 13.06 27.48
CA ILE A 154 15.87 13.85 28.38
C ILE A 154 16.28 15.15 27.66
N SER A 155 16.75 15.08 26.44
CA SER A 155 17.15 16.26 25.69
C SER A 155 15.99 17.25 25.47
N LEU A 156 14.78 16.76 25.15
CA LEU A 156 13.60 17.63 25.04
C LEU A 156 13.30 18.35 26.36
N ILE A 157 13.30 17.62 27.47
CA ILE A 157 13.08 18.23 28.83
C ILE A 157 14.14 19.30 29.09
N LEU A 158 15.41 19.00 28.83
CA LEU A 158 16.50 19.97 29.04
C LEU A 158 16.38 21.20 28.12
N ILE A 159 15.95 20.99 26.85
CA ILE A 159 15.72 22.10 25.93
C ILE A 159 14.58 22.99 26.44
N LEU A 160 13.46 22.41 26.86
CA LEU A 160 12.32 23.16 27.40
C LEU A 160 12.65 23.91 28.71
N LEU A 161 13.57 23.37 29.50
CA LEU A 161 13.96 23.96 30.78
C LEU A 161 15.05 25.03 30.70
N PHE A 162 15.91 24.98 29.67
CA PHE A 162 17.12 25.81 29.64
C PHE A 162 17.29 26.64 28.37
N VAL A 163 16.54 26.40 27.30
CA VAL A 163 16.67 27.13 26.03
C VAL A 163 15.47 28.07 25.91
N HIS A 164 15.64 29.37 26.22
CA HIS A 164 14.54 30.35 26.22
C HIS A 164 14.80 31.58 25.34
N SER A 165 16.01 31.71 24.78
CA SER A 165 16.40 32.82 23.92
C SER A 165 17.45 32.39 22.92
N ASP A 166 17.74 33.20 21.91
CA ASP A 166 18.80 33.01 20.92
C ASP A 166 20.20 33.01 21.53
N GLU A 167 20.43 33.63 22.69
CA GLU A 167 21.69 33.55 23.47
C GLU A 167 22.03 32.09 23.84
N HIS A 168 21.03 31.21 23.98
CA HIS A 168 21.21 29.79 24.28
C HIS A 168 21.52 28.91 23.07
N THR A 169 21.92 29.50 21.95
CA THR A 169 22.25 28.79 20.68
C THR A 169 23.26 27.66 20.85
N ILE A 170 24.36 27.91 21.60
CA ILE A 170 25.41 26.91 21.89
C ILE A 170 24.84 25.77 22.76
N LEU A 171 24.06 26.10 23.79
CA LEU A 171 23.45 25.11 24.68
C LEU A 171 22.49 24.21 23.86
N TYR A 172 21.68 24.81 23.02
CA TYR A 172 20.80 24.04 22.11
C TYR A 172 21.62 23.13 21.16
N ALA A 173 22.75 23.60 20.60
CA ALA A 173 23.62 22.77 19.77
C ALA A 173 24.14 21.54 20.52
N VAL A 174 24.60 21.72 21.77
CA VAL A 174 25.05 20.61 22.66
C VAL A 174 23.89 19.61 22.90
N LEU A 175 22.70 20.10 23.25
CA LEU A 175 21.55 19.26 23.50
C LEU A 175 21.05 18.57 22.21
N SER A 176 21.24 19.19 21.04
CA SER A 176 20.95 18.57 19.74
C SER A 176 21.91 17.42 19.44
N VAL A 177 23.19 17.56 19.73
CA VAL A 177 24.15 16.44 19.63
C VAL A 177 23.78 15.31 20.60
N LEU A 178 23.37 15.62 21.81
CA LEU A 178 22.86 14.63 22.77
C LEU A 178 21.61 13.93 22.27
N THR A 179 20.68 14.65 21.65
CA THR A 179 19.47 14.10 21.00
C THR A 179 19.80 13.10 19.89
N GLY A 180 20.79 13.44 19.06
CA GLY A 180 21.19 12.61 17.91
C GLY A 180 22.07 11.43 18.27
N TYR A 181 22.99 11.64 19.21
CA TYR A 181 24.08 10.71 19.48
C TYR A 181 24.20 10.24 20.94
N GLY A 182 23.35 10.71 21.84
CA GLY A 182 23.40 10.33 23.27
C GLY A 182 23.23 8.84 23.52
N SER A 183 22.40 8.16 22.71
CA SER A 183 22.24 6.70 22.78
C SER A 183 23.53 5.94 22.44
N ASN A 184 24.48 6.57 21.75
CA ASN A 184 25.77 5.97 21.45
C ASN A 184 26.63 5.80 22.68
N VAL A 185 26.56 6.73 23.63
CA VAL A 185 27.21 6.60 24.93
C VAL A 185 26.67 5.40 25.70
N VAL A 186 25.33 5.26 25.72
CA VAL A 186 24.68 4.10 26.39
C VAL A 186 25.11 2.80 25.71
N SER A 187 25.19 2.78 24.40
CA SER A 187 25.66 1.62 23.62
C SER A 187 27.09 1.24 23.94
N PHE A 188 27.98 2.23 24.09
CA PHE A 188 29.37 2.01 24.45
C PHE A 188 29.53 1.41 25.86
N LEU A 189 28.79 1.88 26.84
CA LEU A 189 28.83 1.35 28.20
C LEU A 189 28.44 -0.13 28.28
N VAL A 190 27.54 -0.56 27.40
CA VAL A 190 27.05 -1.96 27.36
C VAL A 190 27.87 -2.84 26.42
N LEU A 191 28.75 -2.26 25.61
CA LEU A 191 29.50 -2.93 24.53
C LEU A 191 30.26 -4.18 25.01
N ARG A 192 30.96 -4.08 26.17
CA ARG A 192 31.77 -5.19 26.76
C ARG A 192 30.97 -6.45 27.10
N LYS A 193 29.64 -6.33 27.19
CA LYS A 193 28.78 -7.51 27.39
C LYS A 193 28.72 -8.42 26.17
N TYR A 194 28.95 -7.87 24.97
CA TYR A 194 28.78 -8.56 23.71
C TYR A 194 30.10 -8.91 23.01
N VAL A 195 31.11 -8.06 23.16
CA VAL A 195 32.42 -8.22 22.51
C VAL A 195 33.55 -7.97 23.48
N ASP A 196 34.69 -8.60 23.25
CA ASP A 196 35.92 -8.41 24.02
C ASP A 196 36.68 -7.20 23.44
N LEU A 197 36.42 -6.02 23.99
CA LEU A 197 37.03 -4.78 23.55
C LEU A 197 38.53 -4.75 23.88
N ARG A 198 39.38 -4.67 22.90
CA ARG A 198 40.81 -4.44 23.03
C ARG A 198 41.17 -3.13 22.33
N PHE A 199 41.90 -2.24 23.01
CA PHE A 199 42.36 -0.97 22.43
C PHE A 199 43.63 -1.18 21.57
N VAL A 200 43.55 -2.12 20.61
CA VAL A 200 44.63 -2.39 19.69
C VAL A 200 44.07 -2.19 18.28
N LEU A 201 44.72 -1.38 17.48
CA LEU A 201 44.33 -1.14 16.09
C LEU A 201 44.64 -2.37 15.25
N ARG A 202 43.61 -2.93 14.65
CA ARG A 202 43.73 -4.03 13.69
C ARG A 202 43.11 -3.58 12.37
N ILE A 203 43.90 -3.55 11.30
CA ILE A 203 43.43 -3.16 9.98
C ILE A 203 43.46 -4.38 9.08
N ASN A 204 42.29 -4.73 8.54
CA ASN A 204 42.17 -5.74 7.50
C ASN A 204 41.75 -5.05 6.19
N LYS A 205 42.64 -5.13 5.18
CA LYS A 205 42.44 -4.50 3.88
C LYS A 205 41.21 -5.03 3.13
N ALA A 206 40.77 -6.25 3.43
CA ALA A 206 39.59 -6.87 2.80
C ALA A 206 38.30 -6.07 3.01
N HIS A 207 38.19 -5.30 4.11
CA HIS A 207 37.03 -4.50 4.41
C HIS A 207 36.91 -3.22 3.56
N PHE A 208 38.00 -2.67 3.03
CA PHE A 208 37.97 -1.34 2.37
C PHE A 208 37.10 -1.32 1.10
N LYS A 209 37.20 -2.36 0.25
CA LYS A 209 36.43 -2.38 -1.00
C LYS A 209 34.92 -2.42 -0.76
N PRO A 210 34.36 -3.29 0.10
CA PRO A 210 32.93 -3.23 0.43
C PRO A 210 32.52 -1.93 1.12
N LEU A 211 33.30 -1.44 2.09
CA LEU A 211 33.02 -0.19 2.79
C LEU A 211 32.92 1.00 1.83
N PHE A 212 33.84 1.08 0.86
CA PHE A 212 33.84 2.16 -0.12
C PHE A 212 32.59 2.13 -1.02
N VAL A 213 32.10 0.94 -1.39
CA VAL A 213 30.84 0.82 -2.17
C VAL A 213 29.66 1.35 -1.37
N PHE A 214 29.52 0.96 -0.10
CA PHE A 214 28.44 1.46 0.77
C PHE A 214 28.61 2.93 1.11
N PHE A 215 29.85 3.44 1.16
CA PHE A 215 30.12 4.86 1.33
C PHE A 215 29.59 5.69 0.15
N LEU A 216 29.85 5.26 -1.09
CA LEU A 216 29.32 5.94 -2.28
C LEU A 216 27.78 6.00 -2.28
N MET A 217 27.14 4.93 -1.84
CA MET A 217 25.66 4.93 -1.67
C MET A 217 25.23 5.93 -0.59
N SER A 218 25.92 5.98 0.55
CA SER A 218 25.60 6.93 1.62
C SER A 218 25.85 8.38 1.20
N CYS A 219 26.90 8.63 0.41
CA CYS A 219 27.20 9.95 -0.16
C CYS A 219 26.05 10.46 -1.03
N ALA A 220 25.55 9.62 -1.94
CA ALA A 220 24.45 10.02 -2.82
C ALA A 220 23.23 10.53 -2.01
N VAL A 221 22.83 9.79 -0.97
CA VAL A 221 21.70 10.17 -0.12
C VAL A 221 21.98 11.39 0.73
N SER A 222 23.16 11.50 1.35
CA SER A 222 23.48 12.59 2.28
C SER A 222 23.73 13.91 1.55
N ILE A 223 24.43 13.88 0.41
CA ILE A 223 24.65 15.06 -0.43
C ILE A 223 23.30 15.61 -0.87
N TYR A 224 22.45 14.75 -1.37
CA TYR A 224 21.11 15.13 -1.84
C TYR A 224 20.23 15.78 -0.74
N SER A 225 20.33 15.33 0.51
CA SER A 225 19.46 15.79 1.60
C SER A 225 19.93 17.05 2.32
N SER A 226 21.24 17.39 2.26
CA SER A 226 21.83 18.43 3.10
C SER A 226 22.56 19.53 2.29
N LEU A 227 22.66 19.35 0.97
CA LEU A 227 23.43 20.22 0.10
C LEU A 227 22.91 21.65 0.07
N ASP A 228 21.59 21.82 -0.05
CA ASP A 228 20.94 23.12 -0.14
C ASP A 228 21.29 24.02 1.05
N LEU A 229 21.20 23.45 2.28
CA LEU A 229 21.52 24.19 3.51
C LEU A 229 22.99 24.61 3.58
N THR A 230 23.88 23.73 3.15
CA THR A 230 25.31 24.04 3.13
C THR A 230 25.62 25.13 2.11
N MET A 231 25.03 25.04 0.90
CA MET A 231 25.20 26.03 -0.15
C MET A 231 24.59 27.38 0.23
N LEU A 232 23.37 27.40 0.79
CA LEU A 232 22.74 28.61 1.34
C LEU A 232 23.63 29.25 2.41
N GLY A 233 24.12 28.47 3.38
CA GLY A 233 24.98 28.95 4.44
C GLY A 233 26.30 29.55 3.93
N PHE A 234 26.88 29.08 2.82
CA PHE A 234 28.06 29.69 2.21
C PHE A 234 27.76 30.91 1.32
N MET A 235 26.62 30.89 0.63
CA MET A 235 26.33 31.86 -0.45
C MET A 235 25.40 32.99 -0.01
N ARG A 236 24.68 32.78 1.11
CA ARG A 236 23.63 33.68 1.62
C ARG A 236 23.81 33.94 3.12
N SER A 237 22.81 34.63 3.72
CA SER A 237 22.79 34.93 5.15
C SER A 237 22.32 33.74 6.00
N ASP A 238 22.68 33.78 7.27
CA ASP A 238 22.17 32.79 8.23
C ASP A 238 20.64 32.90 8.41
N TYR A 239 20.08 34.10 8.32
CA TYR A 239 18.65 34.36 8.33
C TYR A 239 17.93 33.59 7.21
N GLU A 240 18.37 33.73 5.96
CA GLU A 240 17.79 33.02 4.82
C GLU A 240 17.95 31.50 4.95
N THR A 241 19.09 31.05 5.49
CA THR A 241 19.32 29.61 5.75
C THR A 241 18.33 29.07 6.78
N GLY A 242 18.00 29.85 7.82
CA GLY A 242 17.01 29.49 8.84
C GLY A 242 15.60 29.39 8.27
N LEU A 243 15.21 30.35 7.44
CA LEU A 243 13.91 30.33 6.75
C LEU A 243 13.75 29.08 5.88
N TYR A 244 14.77 28.76 5.09
CA TYR A 244 14.76 27.55 4.24
C TYR A 244 14.73 26.25 5.06
N GLN A 245 15.49 26.21 6.16
CA GLN A 245 15.50 25.04 7.06
C GLN A 245 14.11 24.73 7.60
N LEU A 246 13.38 25.74 8.06
CA LEU A 246 12.03 25.51 8.60
C LEU A 246 11.06 25.02 7.51
N ALA A 247 11.09 25.64 6.33
CA ALA A 247 10.31 25.21 5.17
C ALA A 247 10.61 23.75 4.78
N SER A 248 11.90 23.39 4.73
CA SER A 248 12.36 22.03 4.44
C SER A 248 11.94 21.01 5.51
N LYS A 249 12.00 21.39 6.80
CA LYS A 249 11.51 20.53 7.90
C LYS A 249 10.01 20.34 7.85
N GLY A 250 9.24 21.39 7.57
CA GLY A 250 7.79 21.31 7.35
C GLY A 250 7.44 20.33 6.23
N LYS A 251 8.10 20.45 5.06
CA LYS A 251 7.95 19.50 3.94
C LYS A 251 8.30 18.07 4.38
N SER A 252 9.39 17.88 5.11
CA SER A 252 9.87 16.55 5.50
C SER A 252 8.87 15.80 6.37
N VAL A 253 8.20 16.49 7.30
CA VAL A 253 7.14 15.90 8.14
C VAL A 253 5.98 15.39 7.27
N LEU A 254 5.56 16.15 6.28
CA LEU A 254 4.47 15.77 5.36
C LEU A 254 4.86 14.60 4.45
N THR A 255 6.12 14.52 4.06
CA THR A 255 6.67 13.40 3.27
C THR A 255 6.58 12.06 4.00
N LEU A 256 6.70 12.04 5.33
CA LEU A 256 6.63 10.82 6.15
C LEU A 256 5.31 10.05 5.98
N LEU A 257 4.21 10.73 5.72
CA LEU A 257 2.89 10.09 5.53
C LEU A 257 2.91 9.12 4.34
N GLY A 258 3.64 9.44 3.29
CA GLY A 258 3.87 8.50 2.18
C GLY A 258 4.88 7.39 2.51
N GLY A 259 5.93 7.73 3.29
CA GLY A 259 7.00 6.83 3.68
C GLY A 259 6.55 5.61 4.49
N ILE A 260 5.56 5.79 5.35
CA ILE A 260 4.97 4.71 6.16
C ILE A 260 4.37 3.61 5.28
N VAL A 261 3.67 3.99 4.22
CA VAL A 261 3.00 3.04 3.33
C VAL A 261 4.02 2.17 2.58
N TRP A 262 5.02 2.80 1.94
CA TRP A 262 5.97 2.04 1.13
C TRP A 262 6.84 1.10 1.95
N SER A 263 7.32 1.53 3.13
CA SER A 263 8.18 0.71 3.99
C SER A 263 7.45 -0.52 4.56
N SER A 264 6.14 -0.40 4.79
CA SER A 264 5.31 -1.51 5.30
C SER A 264 5.08 -2.60 4.24
N ILE A 265 5.10 -2.25 2.96
CA ILE A 265 4.78 -3.15 1.84
C ILE A 265 6.04 -3.80 1.25
N LEU A 266 7.22 -3.23 1.48
CA LEU A 266 8.50 -3.71 0.94
C LEU A 266 8.77 -5.22 1.15
N PRO A 267 8.51 -5.83 2.33
CA PRO A 267 8.74 -7.27 2.51
C PRO A 267 7.85 -8.14 1.61
N LEU A 268 6.59 -7.71 1.42
CA LEU A 268 5.65 -8.41 0.54
C LEU A 268 6.08 -8.28 -0.92
N ALA A 269 6.51 -7.09 -1.35
CA ALA A 269 7.01 -6.85 -2.71
C ALA A 269 8.23 -7.74 -3.01
N SER A 270 9.20 -7.79 -2.07
CA SER A 270 10.40 -8.64 -2.19
C SER A 270 10.07 -10.13 -2.25
N ARG A 271 9.03 -10.58 -1.53
CA ARG A 271 8.57 -11.96 -1.57
C ARG A 271 7.96 -12.30 -2.94
N LEU A 272 7.00 -11.50 -3.41
CA LEU A 272 6.32 -11.72 -4.69
C LEU A 272 7.30 -11.72 -5.88
N TRP A 273 8.34 -10.87 -5.81
CA TRP A 273 9.39 -10.87 -6.81
C TRP A 273 10.19 -12.16 -6.83
N ARG A 274 10.63 -12.67 -5.67
CA ARG A 274 11.39 -13.94 -5.54
C ARG A 274 10.58 -15.15 -5.94
N GLU A 275 9.27 -15.17 -5.65
CA GLU A 275 8.34 -16.24 -6.00
C GLU A 275 7.96 -16.22 -7.50
N GLY A 276 8.38 -15.22 -8.27
CA GLY A 276 8.07 -15.09 -9.70
C GLY A 276 6.66 -14.59 -10.00
N GLU A 277 5.90 -14.18 -8.98
CA GLU A 277 4.50 -13.73 -9.07
C GLU A 277 4.39 -12.32 -9.68
N ARG A 278 4.84 -12.16 -10.94
CA ARG A 278 4.94 -10.87 -11.65
C ARG A 278 3.65 -10.07 -11.67
N LYS A 279 2.52 -10.70 -12.00
CA LYS A 279 1.22 -9.99 -12.07
C LYS A 279 0.77 -9.45 -10.72
N GLN A 280 1.00 -10.22 -9.63
CA GLN A 280 0.65 -9.77 -8.29
C GLN A 280 1.59 -8.65 -7.84
N PHE A 281 2.88 -8.74 -8.14
CA PHE A 281 3.88 -7.71 -7.88
C PHE A 281 3.52 -6.39 -8.58
N GLU A 282 3.22 -6.41 -9.89
CA GLU A 282 2.78 -5.23 -10.65
C GLU A 282 1.49 -4.61 -10.08
N SER A 283 0.51 -5.46 -9.75
CA SER A 283 -0.74 -5.01 -9.14
C SER A 283 -0.51 -4.35 -7.78
N LEU A 284 0.39 -4.91 -6.96
CA LEU A 284 0.78 -4.35 -5.66
C LEU A 284 1.46 -2.98 -5.83
N ALA A 285 2.46 -2.90 -6.70
CA ALA A 285 3.18 -1.66 -6.98
C ALA A 285 2.24 -0.56 -7.53
N ALA A 286 1.34 -0.91 -8.45
CA ALA A 286 0.35 0.02 -8.99
C ALA A 286 -0.64 0.52 -7.93
N LYS A 287 -1.11 -0.35 -7.04
CA LYS A 287 -1.97 0.04 -5.90
C LYS A 287 -1.23 0.94 -4.92
N SER A 288 0.02 0.58 -4.57
CA SER A 288 0.87 1.39 -3.70
C SER A 288 1.11 2.78 -4.28
N MET A 289 1.47 2.86 -5.56
CA MET A 289 1.65 4.13 -6.29
C MET A 289 0.39 5.00 -6.20
N THR A 290 -0.78 4.41 -6.46
CA THR A 290 -2.06 5.11 -6.39
C THR A 290 -2.35 5.67 -4.99
N ILE A 291 -2.15 4.85 -3.96
CA ILE A 291 -2.43 5.23 -2.58
C ILE A 291 -1.46 6.32 -2.14
N VAL A 292 -0.16 6.12 -2.35
CA VAL A 292 0.87 7.07 -1.91
C VAL A 292 0.75 8.40 -2.65
N CYS A 293 0.66 8.40 -3.99
CA CYS A 293 0.48 9.63 -4.75
C CYS A 293 -0.85 10.32 -4.43
N GLY A 294 -1.93 9.56 -4.18
CA GLY A 294 -3.22 10.10 -3.77
C GLY A 294 -3.17 10.77 -2.40
N ILE A 295 -2.53 10.15 -1.41
CA ILE A 295 -2.32 10.74 -0.08
C ILE A 295 -1.44 11.99 -0.19
N GLN A 296 -0.31 11.89 -0.91
CA GLN A 296 0.61 13.01 -1.08
C GLN A 296 -0.04 14.19 -1.81
N LEU A 297 -0.86 13.93 -2.82
CA LEU A 297 -1.61 14.97 -3.53
C LEU A 297 -2.63 15.67 -2.61
N LEU A 298 -3.36 14.91 -1.80
CA LEU A 298 -4.30 15.45 -0.82
C LEU A 298 -3.58 16.33 0.22
N VAL A 299 -2.48 15.80 0.78
CA VAL A 299 -1.66 16.51 1.77
C VAL A 299 -1.03 17.76 1.16
N MET A 300 -0.48 17.67 -0.06
CA MET A 300 0.07 18.80 -0.79
C MET A 300 -0.97 19.89 -1.00
N THR A 301 -2.16 19.53 -1.50
CA THR A 301 -3.24 20.49 -1.74
C THR A 301 -3.69 21.17 -0.45
N GLY A 302 -3.90 20.42 0.62
CA GLY A 302 -4.23 20.97 1.94
C GLY A 302 -3.14 21.88 2.49
N ALA A 303 -1.87 21.45 2.41
CA ALA A 303 -0.74 22.24 2.88
C ALA A 303 -0.49 23.51 2.02
N LEU A 304 -0.78 23.48 0.72
CA LEU A 304 -0.70 24.68 -0.14
C LEU A 304 -1.75 25.72 0.26
N ILE A 305 -2.99 25.28 0.53
CA ILE A 305 -4.08 26.19 0.97
C ILE A 305 -3.73 26.83 2.32
N PHE A 306 -3.26 26.04 3.28
CA PHE A 306 -2.94 26.48 4.64
C PHE A 306 -1.44 26.76 4.85
N SER A 307 -0.69 27.05 3.79
CA SER A 307 0.77 27.20 3.88
C SER A 307 1.21 28.32 4.82
N ARG A 308 0.50 29.43 4.82
CA ARG A 308 0.78 30.56 5.70
C ARG A 308 0.50 30.21 7.16
N GLU A 309 -0.65 29.60 7.42
CA GLU A 309 -1.07 29.18 8.75
C GLU A 309 -0.14 28.10 9.33
N ILE A 310 0.31 27.18 8.48
CA ILE A 310 1.27 26.13 8.87
C ILE A 310 2.60 26.76 9.26
N MET A 311 3.14 27.68 8.47
CA MET A 311 4.43 28.32 8.78
C MET A 311 4.31 29.21 10.02
N LEU A 312 3.21 29.96 10.17
CA LEU A 312 2.92 30.73 11.36
C LEU A 312 2.81 29.82 12.61
N PHE A 313 2.13 28.68 12.47
CA PHE A 313 1.98 27.71 13.57
C PHE A 313 3.32 27.07 13.97
N ILE A 314 4.22 26.76 13.03
CA ILE A 314 5.48 26.10 13.31
C ILE A 314 6.53 27.10 13.80
N GLY A 315 6.73 28.22 13.09
CA GLY A 315 7.83 29.15 13.33
C GLY A 315 7.46 30.50 13.94
N GLY A 316 6.19 30.92 13.84
CA GLY A 316 5.77 32.28 14.21
C GLY A 316 5.90 33.28 13.05
N GLU A 317 5.70 34.56 13.37
CA GLU A 317 5.70 35.65 12.39
C GLU A 317 7.04 35.83 11.68
N GLU A 318 8.14 35.61 12.38
CA GLU A 318 9.52 35.74 11.89
C GLU A 318 9.84 34.83 10.68
N TYR A 319 9.05 33.75 10.48
CA TYR A 319 9.23 32.78 9.39
C TYR A 319 8.26 32.96 8.23
N LEU A 320 7.43 33.99 8.21
CA LEU A 320 6.45 34.17 7.14
C LEU A 320 7.07 34.35 5.75
N GLU A 321 8.29 34.87 5.65
CA GLU A 321 9.03 34.96 4.38
C GLU A 321 9.39 33.59 3.79
N SER A 322 9.36 32.53 4.59
CA SER A 322 9.60 31.16 4.13
C SER A 322 8.39 30.50 3.44
N VAL A 323 7.21 31.13 3.48
CA VAL A 323 5.96 30.56 2.96
C VAL A 323 6.05 30.19 1.48
N ASP A 324 6.64 31.04 0.65
CA ASP A 324 6.74 30.77 -0.79
C ASP A 324 7.76 29.65 -1.09
N SER A 325 8.88 29.59 -0.36
CA SER A 325 9.80 28.47 -0.43
C SER A 325 9.11 27.18 0.00
N PHE A 326 8.32 27.21 1.05
CA PHE A 326 7.55 26.09 1.52
C PHE A 326 6.53 25.61 0.48
N ARG A 327 5.79 26.53 -0.16
CA ARG A 327 4.85 26.22 -1.26
C ARG A 327 5.54 25.50 -2.42
N ILE A 328 6.72 26.00 -2.84
CA ILE A 328 7.50 25.37 -3.91
C ILE A 328 7.95 23.97 -3.49
N LEU A 329 8.49 23.82 -2.29
CA LEU A 329 8.93 22.53 -1.76
C LEU A 329 7.79 21.52 -1.63
N LEU A 330 6.55 21.95 -1.33
CA LEU A 330 5.39 21.07 -1.28
C LEU A 330 5.10 20.38 -2.62
N LEU A 331 5.42 21.01 -3.75
CA LEU A 331 5.23 20.40 -5.07
C LEU A 331 6.09 19.15 -5.27
N SER A 332 7.16 18.98 -4.50
CA SER A 332 8.01 17.78 -4.54
C SER A 332 7.36 16.55 -3.88
N LEU A 333 6.30 16.70 -3.06
CA LEU A 333 5.71 15.60 -2.31
C LEU A 333 5.27 14.43 -3.21
N VAL A 334 4.58 14.73 -4.30
CA VAL A 334 4.11 13.69 -5.24
C VAL A 334 5.27 13.00 -5.97
N PRO A 335 6.25 13.72 -6.56
CA PRO A 335 7.46 13.11 -7.10
C PRO A 335 8.22 12.22 -6.10
N ILE A 336 8.41 12.68 -4.86
CA ILE A 336 9.07 11.91 -3.79
C ILE A 336 8.27 10.62 -3.49
N GLY A 337 6.96 10.73 -3.35
CA GLY A 337 6.11 9.56 -3.12
C GLY A 337 6.22 8.53 -4.26
N ALA A 338 6.22 9.01 -5.50
CA ALA A 338 6.35 8.18 -6.69
C ALA A 338 7.74 7.53 -6.82
N SER A 339 8.82 8.30 -6.61
CA SER A 339 10.21 7.79 -6.66
C SER A 339 10.47 6.75 -5.56
N ASN A 340 9.92 6.94 -4.36
CA ASN A 340 10.00 5.96 -3.27
C ASN A 340 9.33 4.62 -3.61
N ILE A 341 8.20 4.62 -4.33
CA ILE A 341 7.57 3.38 -4.79
C ILE A 341 8.39 2.74 -5.92
N LEU A 342 8.79 3.51 -6.94
CA LEU A 342 9.56 2.95 -8.06
C LEU A 342 10.94 2.48 -7.62
N GLY A 343 11.65 3.25 -6.80
CA GLY A 343 12.95 2.88 -6.25
C GLY A 343 12.84 1.79 -5.19
N GLY A 344 12.10 2.08 -4.12
CA GLY A 344 12.05 1.24 -2.92
C GLY A 344 11.28 -0.07 -3.11
N GLN A 345 10.09 -0.03 -3.73
CA GLN A 345 9.24 -1.23 -3.88
C GLN A 345 9.42 -1.96 -5.21
N VAL A 346 10.01 -1.33 -6.23
CA VAL A 346 10.16 -1.98 -7.55
C VAL A 346 11.62 -2.27 -7.85
N LEU A 347 12.49 -1.26 -7.92
CA LEU A 347 13.89 -1.46 -8.33
C LEU A 347 14.72 -2.25 -7.31
N ILE A 348 14.55 -2.01 -6.00
CA ILE A 348 15.30 -2.73 -4.96
C ILE A 348 14.95 -4.21 -4.94
N PRO A 349 13.65 -4.64 -4.85
CA PRO A 349 13.31 -6.06 -4.93
C PRO A 349 13.75 -6.74 -6.23
N ALA A 350 13.82 -5.98 -7.32
CA ALA A 350 14.28 -6.47 -8.62
C ALA A 350 15.82 -6.61 -8.74
N GLY A 351 16.59 -6.28 -7.67
CA GLY A 351 18.06 -6.32 -7.71
C GLY A 351 18.69 -5.22 -8.56
N MET A 352 17.98 -4.11 -8.74
CA MET A 352 18.39 -2.98 -9.60
C MET A 352 18.81 -1.74 -8.81
N GLU A 353 19.39 -1.91 -7.61
CA GLU A 353 19.82 -0.82 -6.71
C GLU A 353 20.78 0.15 -7.40
N LYS A 354 21.63 -0.36 -8.31
CA LYS A 354 22.56 0.50 -9.09
C LYS A 354 21.82 1.49 -9.98
N LYS A 355 20.61 1.17 -10.43
CA LYS A 355 19.80 2.07 -11.26
C LYS A 355 19.14 3.16 -10.42
N LEU A 356 18.66 2.78 -9.23
CA LEU A 356 18.18 3.74 -8.23
C LEU A 356 19.31 4.73 -7.86
N LEU A 357 20.51 4.22 -7.53
CA LEU A 357 21.66 5.06 -7.24
C LEU A 357 22.00 6.04 -8.39
N ARG A 358 21.92 5.59 -9.65
CA ARG A 358 22.12 6.50 -10.80
C ARG A 358 21.05 7.59 -10.85
N ALA A 359 19.79 7.27 -10.56
CA ALA A 359 18.73 8.27 -10.52
C ALA A 359 18.99 9.34 -9.44
N GLU A 360 19.36 8.90 -8.23
CA GLU A 360 19.71 9.78 -7.11
C GLU A 360 20.94 10.64 -7.42
N LEU A 361 21.98 10.07 -8.01
CA LEU A 361 23.19 10.82 -8.42
C LEU A 361 22.91 11.85 -9.51
N LEU A 362 22.04 11.55 -10.47
CA LEU A 362 21.63 12.51 -11.49
C LEU A 362 20.84 13.67 -10.87
N GLY A 363 19.90 13.36 -9.95
CA GLY A 363 19.17 14.39 -9.21
C GLY A 363 20.09 15.26 -8.35
N ALA A 364 21.03 14.65 -7.61
CA ALA A 364 22.01 15.37 -6.78
C ALA A 364 22.94 16.25 -7.62
N GLY A 365 23.45 15.73 -8.74
CA GLY A 365 24.31 16.48 -9.66
C GLY A 365 23.61 17.67 -10.27
N PHE A 366 22.35 17.50 -10.72
CA PHE A 366 21.52 18.59 -11.18
C PHE A 366 21.29 19.64 -10.08
N ASN A 367 20.90 19.19 -8.87
CA ASN A 367 20.66 20.08 -7.72
C ASN A 367 21.90 20.92 -7.42
N PHE A 368 23.08 20.30 -7.35
CA PHE A 368 24.33 21.01 -7.09
C PHE A 368 24.62 22.09 -8.12
N ILE A 369 24.60 21.72 -9.42
CA ILE A 369 24.93 22.66 -10.52
C ILE A 369 23.87 23.77 -10.59
N ALA A 370 22.60 23.42 -10.49
CA ALA A 370 21.52 24.38 -10.55
C ALA A 370 21.53 25.34 -9.35
N ASN A 371 21.87 24.88 -8.15
CA ASN A 371 22.01 25.70 -6.96
C ASN A 371 23.17 26.71 -7.05
N LEU A 372 24.27 26.38 -7.70
CA LEU A 372 25.37 27.33 -7.95
C LEU A 372 24.89 28.56 -8.70
N ILE A 373 23.87 28.40 -9.54
CA ILE A 373 23.29 29.50 -10.33
C ILE A 373 22.06 30.09 -9.59
N ALA A 374 21.14 29.25 -9.13
CA ALA A 374 19.87 29.72 -8.62
C ALA A 374 19.96 30.40 -7.24
N ILE A 375 20.82 29.91 -6.34
CA ILE A 375 20.95 30.49 -4.99
C ILE A 375 21.47 31.92 -5.04
N PRO A 376 22.53 32.30 -5.80
CA PRO A 376 23.00 33.69 -5.86
C PRO A 376 21.95 34.68 -6.34
N TYR A 377 21.07 34.29 -7.25
CA TYR A 377 20.07 35.20 -7.85
C TYR A 377 18.71 35.16 -7.12
N PHE A 378 18.26 33.98 -6.66
CA PHE A 378 16.91 33.75 -6.14
C PHE A 378 16.87 33.27 -4.69
N SER A 379 18.01 33.19 -4.02
CA SER A 379 18.12 32.81 -2.61
C SER A 379 17.37 31.51 -2.28
N ILE A 380 16.58 31.51 -1.22
CA ILE A 380 15.79 30.36 -0.73
C ILE A 380 14.75 29.86 -1.75
N LEU A 381 14.23 30.73 -2.60
CA LEU A 381 13.31 30.36 -3.68
C LEU A 381 14.06 29.54 -4.75
N GLY A 382 15.29 29.96 -5.08
CA GLY A 382 16.16 29.22 -5.98
C GLY A 382 16.43 27.80 -5.49
N ALA A 383 16.83 27.65 -4.23
CA ALA A 383 17.05 26.36 -3.61
C ALA A 383 15.78 25.48 -3.58
N ALA A 384 14.62 26.08 -3.32
CA ALA A 384 13.34 25.35 -3.31
C ALA A 384 12.94 24.82 -4.69
N VAL A 385 13.15 25.64 -5.75
CA VAL A 385 12.87 25.23 -7.14
C VAL A 385 13.81 24.12 -7.58
N THR A 386 15.12 24.28 -7.37
CA THR A 386 16.12 23.28 -7.78
C THR A 386 15.90 21.94 -7.08
N THR A 387 15.58 21.95 -5.79
CA THR A 387 15.23 20.74 -5.04
C THR A 387 13.97 20.07 -5.61
N THR A 388 12.92 20.84 -5.88
CA THR A 388 11.68 20.31 -6.45
C THR A 388 11.90 19.70 -7.83
N VAL A 389 12.67 20.36 -8.69
CA VAL A 389 13.01 19.84 -10.02
C VAL A 389 13.88 18.58 -9.92
N SER A 390 14.82 18.53 -8.99
CA SER A 390 15.66 17.35 -8.74
C SER A 390 14.82 16.11 -8.38
N GLU A 391 13.80 16.28 -7.54
CA GLU A 391 12.86 15.20 -7.19
C GLU A 391 12.07 14.70 -8.40
N VAL A 392 11.67 15.61 -9.29
CA VAL A 392 11.04 15.26 -10.57
C VAL A 392 12.00 14.47 -11.45
N ILE A 393 13.27 14.88 -11.53
CA ILE A 393 14.30 14.16 -12.30
C ILE A 393 14.48 12.74 -11.77
N VAL A 394 14.63 12.56 -10.44
CA VAL A 394 14.77 11.24 -9.82
C VAL A 394 13.56 10.37 -10.14
N TRP A 395 12.35 10.91 -10.01
CA TRP A 395 11.12 10.21 -10.35
C TRP A 395 11.08 9.77 -11.82
N LEU A 396 11.38 10.68 -12.75
CA LEU A 396 11.35 10.38 -14.20
C LEU A 396 12.42 9.34 -14.59
N VAL A 397 13.62 9.41 -13.99
CA VAL A 397 14.71 8.45 -14.25
C VAL A 397 14.34 7.06 -13.69
N CYS A 398 13.75 6.99 -12.49
CA CYS A 398 13.22 5.72 -11.95
C CYS A 398 12.12 5.15 -12.85
N LEU A 399 11.20 5.99 -13.31
CA LEU A 399 10.13 5.59 -14.23
C LEU A 399 10.69 5.05 -15.55
N TYR A 400 11.71 5.71 -16.10
CA TYR A 400 12.40 5.27 -17.31
C TYR A 400 12.99 3.85 -17.15
N TYR A 401 13.72 3.60 -16.04
CA TYR A 401 14.30 2.28 -15.81
C TYR A 401 13.25 1.21 -15.58
N VAL A 402 12.20 1.50 -14.83
CA VAL A 402 11.10 0.55 -14.59
C VAL A 402 10.39 0.19 -15.89
N LYS A 403 10.12 1.17 -16.75
CA LYS A 403 9.51 0.92 -18.05
C LYS A 403 10.42 0.14 -19.00
N LYS A 404 11.70 0.53 -19.09
CA LYS A 404 12.68 -0.06 -20.03
C LYS A 404 13.04 -1.50 -19.68
N ASP A 405 13.28 -1.77 -18.39
CA ASP A 405 13.92 -3.02 -17.98
C ASP A 405 12.93 -4.04 -17.38
N LEU A 406 11.77 -3.59 -16.91
CA LEU A 406 10.75 -4.43 -16.29
C LEU A 406 9.45 -4.48 -17.10
N ASP A 407 9.33 -3.68 -18.17
CA ASP A 407 8.12 -3.54 -19.01
C ASP A 407 6.85 -3.22 -18.21
N MET A 408 7.01 -2.46 -17.11
CA MET A 408 5.91 -2.04 -16.24
C MET A 408 5.49 -0.60 -16.59
N ASP A 409 4.22 -0.38 -16.92
CA ASP A 409 3.68 0.93 -17.25
C ASP A 409 2.98 1.59 -16.05
N PHE A 410 3.64 2.58 -15.44
CA PHE A 410 3.09 3.45 -14.39
C PHE A 410 2.69 4.84 -14.91
N GLY A 411 2.67 5.05 -16.23
CA GLY A 411 2.40 6.34 -16.86
C GLY A 411 0.91 6.63 -17.07
N VAL A 412 0.60 7.29 -18.19
CA VAL A 412 -0.76 7.76 -18.56
C VAL A 412 -1.80 6.64 -18.56
N GLY A 413 -1.42 5.41 -18.85
CA GLY A 413 -2.28 4.23 -18.79
C GLY A 413 -2.84 3.97 -17.39
N LEU A 414 -2.02 4.12 -16.35
CA LEU A 414 -2.45 3.98 -14.95
C LEU A 414 -3.42 5.12 -14.57
N LEU A 415 -3.10 6.37 -14.89
CA LEU A 415 -3.96 7.53 -14.63
C LEU A 415 -5.31 7.39 -15.33
N ARG A 416 -5.34 6.92 -16.59
CA ARG A 416 -6.59 6.62 -17.31
C ARG A 416 -7.40 5.50 -16.67
N ARG A 417 -6.75 4.42 -16.19
CA ARG A 417 -7.44 3.33 -15.47
C ARG A 417 -8.00 3.79 -14.14
N LEU A 418 -7.27 4.64 -13.41
CA LEU A 418 -7.68 5.22 -12.13
C LEU A 418 -8.80 6.24 -12.33
N GLY A 419 -8.68 7.13 -13.30
CA GLY A 419 -9.71 8.08 -13.66
C GLY A 419 -11.03 7.38 -14.01
N ARG A 420 -11.00 6.28 -14.78
CA ARG A 420 -12.18 5.46 -15.06
C ARG A 420 -12.74 4.80 -13.80
N LYS A 421 -11.89 4.25 -12.90
CA LYS A 421 -12.35 3.66 -11.63
C LYS A 421 -12.95 4.70 -10.67
N CYS A 422 -12.31 5.87 -10.53
CA CYS A 422 -12.83 6.98 -9.71
C CYS A 422 -14.13 7.54 -10.26
N SER A 423 -14.19 7.81 -11.56
CA SER A 423 -15.40 8.26 -12.26
C SER A 423 -16.55 7.26 -12.10
N ARG A 424 -16.23 5.95 -12.17
CA ARG A 424 -17.20 4.88 -11.98
C ARG A 424 -17.73 4.81 -10.53
N LYS A 425 -16.83 4.89 -9.52
CA LYS A 425 -17.22 4.95 -8.11
C LYS A 425 -18.04 6.19 -7.78
N ALA A 426 -17.65 7.36 -8.31
CA ALA A 426 -18.37 8.60 -8.16
C ALA A 426 -19.78 8.51 -8.79
N ARG A 427 -19.89 7.89 -9.99
CA ARG A 427 -21.16 7.64 -10.66
C ARG A 427 -22.08 6.73 -9.83
N VAL A 428 -21.54 5.62 -9.28
CA VAL A 428 -22.29 4.72 -8.40
C VAL A 428 -22.73 5.43 -7.12
N LEU A 429 -21.86 6.24 -6.51
CA LEU A 429 -22.17 7.01 -5.32
C LEU A 429 -23.29 8.04 -5.59
N SER A 430 -23.21 8.76 -6.70
CA SER A 430 -24.25 9.70 -7.14
C SER A 430 -25.61 9.00 -7.34
N ILE A 431 -25.63 7.80 -7.96
CA ILE A 431 -26.85 7.02 -8.13
C ILE A 431 -27.41 6.58 -6.78
N ARG A 432 -26.57 6.14 -5.84
CA ARG A 432 -26.97 5.74 -4.48
C ARG A 432 -27.62 6.91 -3.73
N THR A 433 -27.01 8.09 -3.79
CA THR A 433 -27.55 9.30 -3.14
C THR A 433 -28.91 9.72 -3.74
N THR A 434 -28.99 9.76 -5.09
CA THR A 434 -30.22 10.13 -5.80
C THR A 434 -31.35 9.13 -5.53
N SER A 435 -31.04 7.83 -5.48
CA SER A 435 -32.04 6.79 -5.21
C SER A 435 -32.62 6.91 -3.79
N ARG A 436 -31.78 7.25 -2.80
CA ARG A 436 -32.25 7.50 -1.42
C ARG A 436 -33.14 8.74 -1.28
N LEU A 437 -32.91 9.75 -2.10
CA LEU A 437 -33.63 11.03 -1.99
C LEU A 437 -34.97 11.06 -2.75
N ARG A 438 -35.15 10.24 -3.79
CA ARG A 438 -36.32 10.31 -4.69
C ARG A 438 -37.33 9.16 -4.54
N GLY A 439 -36.98 8.07 -3.83
CA GLY A 439 -37.87 6.96 -3.50
C GLY A 439 -38.63 6.39 -4.72
N GLU A 440 -39.93 6.14 -4.57
CA GLU A 440 -40.82 5.49 -5.54
C GLU A 440 -40.97 6.22 -6.88
N LYS A 441 -40.59 7.48 -7.00
CA LYS A 441 -40.59 8.23 -8.26
C LYS A 441 -39.51 7.79 -9.25
N GLN A 442 -38.72 6.76 -8.92
CA GLN A 442 -37.68 6.22 -9.81
C GLN A 442 -38.25 5.15 -10.75
N PRO A 443 -37.73 5.03 -11.98
CA PRO A 443 -38.26 4.10 -13.01
C PRO A 443 -37.98 2.63 -12.73
N PHE A 444 -36.98 2.29 -11.93
CA PHE A 444 -36.57 0.92 -11.65
C PHE A 444 -36.70 0.58 -10.18
N TYR A 445 -36.88 -0.70 -9.90
CA TYR A 445 -36.98 -1.26 -8.54
C TYR A 445 -36.11 -2.50 -8.38
N CYS A 446 -35.44 -2.62 -7.23
CA CYS A 446 -34.68 -3.81 -6.87
C CYS A 446 -35.35 -4.53 -5.69
N PRO A 447 -36.01 -5.68 -5.91
CA PRO A 447 -36.71 -6.40 -4.84
C PRO A 447 -35.72 -6.99 -3.81
N CYS A 448 -34.47 -7.31 -4.19
CA CYS A 448 -33.48 -7.86 -3.27
C CYS A 448 -33.12 -6.91 -2.12
N CYS A 449 -33.02 -5.61 -2.37
CA CYS A 449 -32.69 -4.61 -1.35
C CYS A 449 -33.79 -3.58 -1.11
N ASP A 450 -34.97 -3.80 -1.71
CA ASP A 450 -36.15 -2.95 -1.56
C ASP A 450 -35.85 -1.46 -1.83
N THR A 451 -35.31 -1.20 -3.00
CA THR A 451 -34.85 0.16 -3.33
C THR A 451 -35.27 0.54 -4.74
N TYR A 452 -35.89 1.70 -4.86
CA TYR A 452 -36.16 2.33 -6.16
C TYR A 452 -34.92 2.99 -6.71
N LEU A 453 -34.65 2.83 -8.01
CA LEU A 453 -33.41 3.20 -8.67
C LEU A 453 -33.63 4.05 -9.91
N LYS A 454 -32.78 5.07 -10.12
CA LYS A 454 -32.77 5.84 -11.39
C LYS A 454 -32.32 4.94 -12.55
N ARG A 455 -31.38 4.04 -12.30
CA ARG A 455 -30.87 3.02 -13.25
C ARG A 455 -30.09 1.94 -12.53
N PHE A 456 -29.98 0.80 -13.14
CA PHE A 456 -28.97 -0.18 -12.84
C PHE A 456 -27.61 0.27 -13.41
N VAL A 457 -26.52 -0.41 -13.08
CA VAL A 457 -25.17 -0.05 -13.50
C VAL A 457 -24.46 -1.22 -14.16
N ASN A 458 -23.57 -0.93 -15.08
CA ASN A 458 -22.67 -1.92 -15.62
C ASN A 458 -21.46 -2.06 -14.71
N VAL A 459 -21.14 -3.28 -14.26
CA VAL A 459 -19.89 -3.58 -13.55
C VAL A 459 -19.00 -4.36 -14.53
N GLY A 460 -18.35 -3.60 -15.40
CA GLY A 460 -17.25 -3.94 -16.29
C GLY A 460 -16.76 -5.38 -16.32
N PHE A 461 -17.23 -6.12 -17.25
CA PHE A 461 -16.42 -7.11 -17.93
C PHE A 461 -15.57 -6.39 -19.01
N ASP A 462 -14.73 -5.44 -18.59
CA ASP A 462 -13.87 -4.63 -19.48
C ASP A 462 -12.74 -5.44 -20.15
N LYS A 463 -12.68 -6.74 -19.91
CA LYS A 463 -11.70 -7.63 -20.52
C LYS A 463 -12.39 -8.88 -21.05
N ARG A 464 -13.16 -8.72 -22.10
CA ARG A 464 -13.51 -9.86 -22.94
C ARG A 464 -12.25 -10.29 -23.70
N PRO A 465 -11.96 -11.60 -23.78
CA PRO A 465 -10.96 -12.09 -24.73
C PRO A 465 -11.33 -11.63 -26.13
N GLU A 466 -10.35 -11.27 -26.97
CA GLU A 466 -10.56 -10.86 -28.38
C GLU A 466 -11.34 -11.90 -29.22
N ARG A 467 -11.48 -13.12 -28.72
CA ARG A 467 -12.20 -14.24 -29.35
C ARG A 467 -13.56 -14.56 -28.71
N TYR A 468 -14.08 -13.69 -27.85
CA TYR A 468 -15.42 -13.84 -27.30
C TYR A 468 -16.46 -13.65 -28.41
N ASN A 469 -17.29 -14.65 -28.67
CA ASN A 469 -18.34 -14.53 -29.66
C ASN A 469 -19.48 -13.62 -29.11
N PRO A 470 -19.62 -12.38 -29.63
CA PRO A 470 -20.64 -11.45 -29.14
C PRO A 470 -22.07 -11.91 -29.45
N ASP A 471 -22.25 -12.81 -30.39
CA ASP A 471 -23.56 -13.30 -30.81
C ASP A 471 -24.14 -14.35 -29.85
N ARG A 472 -23.27 -15.08 -29.13
CA ARG A 472 -23.67 -16.04 -28.09
C ARG A 472 -24.16 -15.37 -26.80
N TYR A 473 -23.75 -14.15 -26.53
CA TYR A 473 -23.93 -13.50 -25.22
C TYR A 473 -24.45 -12.08 -25.35
N ARG A 474 -25.20 -11.76 -26.39
CA ARG A 474 -25.87 -10.47 -26.57
C ARG A 474 -26.83 -10.22 -25.40
N GLY A 475 -26.67 -9.12 -24.69
CA GLY A 475 -27.59 -8.68 -23.64
C GLY A 475 -27.04 -8.65 -22.21
N ILE A 476 -25.95 -9.34 -21.89
CA ILE A 476 -25.39 -9.42 -20.52
C ILE A 476 -24.71 -8.10 -20.09
N ASP A 477 -24.42 -7.20 -20.99
CA ASP A 477 -23.53 -6.06 -20.77
C ASP A 477 -24.18 -4.72 -20.46
N GLN A 478 -25.48 -4.63 -20.43
CA GLN A 478 -26.15 -3.34 -20.31
C GLN A 478 -26.72 -3.11 -18.90
N ASP A 479 -26.05 -2.27 -18.13
CA ASP A 479 -26.56 -1.65 -16.88
C ASP A 479 -27.56 -2.54 -16.09
N VAL A 480 -27.15 -3.76 -15.74
CA VAL A 480 -28.04 -4.76 -15.13
C VAL A 480 -27.82 -4.98 -13.63
N ILE A 481 -26.75 -4.44 -13.06
CA ILE A 481 -26.37 -4.67 -11.66
C ILE A 481 -26.98 -3.60 -10.77
N CYS A 482 -27.58 -4.00 -9.67
CA CYS A 482 -28.07 -3.07 -8.67
C CYS A 482 -26.90 -2.33 -7.99
N PRO A 483 -26.87 -0.99 -8.00
CA PRO A 483 -25.80 -0.23 -7.37
C PRO A 483 -25.83 -0.33 -5.83
N MET A 484 -26.95 -0.77 -5.22
CA MET A 484 -27.11 -0.87 -3.79
C MET A 484 -26.63 -2.21 -3.23
N CYS A 485 -27.18 -3.32 -3.74
CA CYS A 485 -26.90 -4.67 -3.22
C CYS A 485 -26.03 -5.54 -4.13
N GLY A 486 -25.79 -5.14 -5.38
CA GLY A 486 -25.05 -5.92 -6.34
C GLY A 486 -25.86 -7.03 -7.03
N SER A 487 -27.19 -7.07 -6.85
CA SER A 487 -28.03 -8.10 -7.47
C SER A 487 -27.97 -8.05 -8.99
N LEU A 488 -27.93 -9.22 -9.59
CA LEU A 488 -28.08 -9.48 -11.04
C LEU A 488 -29.55 -9.73 -11.37
N PRO A 489 -29.95 -9.72 -12.66
CA PRO A 489 -31.33 -10.01 -13.10
C PRO A 489 -31.87 -11.32 -12.50
N ARG A 490 -31.12 -12.42 -12.59
CA ARG A 490 -31.51 -13.73 -12.02
C ARG A 490 -31.85 -13.68 -10.53
N HIS A 491 -31.13 -12.88 -9.73
CA HIS A 491 -31.43 -12.71 -8.32
C HIS A 491 -32.74 -11.97 -8.09
N ARG A 492 -33.03 -10.99 -8.96
CA ARG A 492 -34.26 -10.21 -8.86
C ARG A 492 -35.49 -11.01 -9.30
N ILE A 493 -35.35 -11.84 -10.33
CA ILE A 493 -36.40 -12.77 -10.77
C ILE A 493 -36.71 -13.77 -9.65
N LEU A 494 -35.66 -14.40 -9.07
CA LEU A 494 -35.86 -15.30 -7.91
C LEU A 494 -36.54 -14.60 -6.74
N VAL A 495 -36.06 -13.41 -6.38
CA VAL A 495 -36.66 -12.67 -5.23
C VAL A 495 -38.07 -12.17 -5.56
N SER A 496 -38.36 -11.84 -6.82
CA SER A 496 -39.73 -11.52 -7.22
C SER A 496 -40.67 -12.74 -6.98
N TRP A 497 -40.26 -13.91 -7.46
CA TRP A 497 -40.97 -15.15 -7.19
C TRP A 497 -41.12 -15.45 -5.69
N MET A 498 -40.06 -15.24 -4.93
CA MET A 498 -40.09 -15.46 -3.46
C MET A 498 -41.01 -14.47 -2.75
N ASN A 499 -41.16 -13.22 -3.23
CA ASN A 499 -42.12 -12.25 -2.70
C ASN A 499 -43.57 -12.73 -2.86
N ASP A 500 -43.88 -13.29 -4.02
CA ASP A 500 -45.23 -13.81 -4.30
C ASP A 500 -45.57 -15.05 -3.44
N HIS A 501 -44.58 -15.71 -2.86
CA HIS A 501 -44.69 -16.92 -2.06
C HIS A 501 -44.17 -16.77 -0.64
N VAL A 502 -43.95 -15.56 -0.16
CA VAL A 502 -43.23 -15.28 1.11
C VAL A 502 -43.88 -15.97 2.33
N GLU A 503 -45.20 -15.96 2.42
CA GLU A 503 -45.90 -16.57 3.54
C GLU A 503 -45.74 -18.10 3.58
N ILE A 504 -45.71 -18.73 2.40
CA ILE A 504 -45.49 -20.18 2.28
C ILE A 504 -44.02 -20.52 2.59
N ILE A 505 -43.06 -19.70 2.17
CA ILE A 505 -41.62 -19.94 2.32
C ILE A 505 -41.17 -19.76 3.77
N ARG A 506 -41.81 -18.88 4.54
CA ARG A 506 -41.39 -18.50 5.90
C ARG A 506 -41.30 -19.69 6.86
N GLU A 507 -42.13 -20.67 6.71
CA GLU A 507 -42.17 -21.86 7.57
C GLU A 507 -41.45 -23.09 7.00
N LYS A 508 -40.79 -22.93 5.84
CA LYS A 508 -40.12 -24.03 5.12
C LYS A 508 -38.71 -24.27 5.62
N ARG A 509 -38.28 -25.53 5.59
CA ARG A 509 -36.88 -25.92 5.79
C ARG A 509 -36.14 -25.72 4.47
N ILE A 510 -35.30 -24.68 4.40
CA ILE A 510 -34.66 -24.22 3.17
C ILE A 510 -33.17 -24.61 3.16
N LEU A 511 -32.73 -25.24 2.06
CA LEU A 511 -31.30 -25.45 1.74
C LEU A 511 -30.90 -24.54 0.60
N HIS A 512 -29.81 -23.76 0.78
CA HIS A 512 -29.34 -22.80 -0.20
C HIS A 512 -27.89 -23.08 -0.58
N PHE A 513 -27.68 -23.65 -1.75
CA PHE A 513 -26.34 -23.89 -2.32
C PHE A 513 -25.73 -22.58 -2.85
N ALA A 514 -24.44 -22.37 -2.58
CA ALA A 514 -23.66 -21.22 -3.05
C ALA A 514 -24.38 -19.87 -2.81
N GLN A 515 -24.81 -19.61 -1.58
CA GLN A 515 -25.70 -18.50 -1.23
C GLN A 515 -25.19 -17.13 -1.67
N GLU A 516 -25.96 -16.44 -2.49
CA GLU A 516 -25.65 -15.10 -2.92
C GLU A 516 -26.10 -14.03 -1.92
N ARG A 517 -25.23 -13.03 -1.72
CA ARG A 517 -25.44 -11.93 -0.76
C ARG A 517 -26.78 -11.20 -0.95
N SER A 518 -27.19 -10.98 -2.19
CA SER A 518 -28.44 -10.25 -2.49
C SER A 518 -29.69 -11.01 -2.08
N ILE A 519 -29.67 -12.34 -2.19
CA ILE A 519 -30.76 -13.21 -1.76
C ILE A 519 -30.80 -13.32 -0.22
N ARG A 520 -29.63 -13.47 0.38
CA ARG A 520 -29.49 -13.44 1.83
C ARG A 520 -30.06 -12.17 2.45
N MET A 521 -29.74 -11.00 1.87
CA MET A 521 -30.29 -9.71 2.34
C MET A 521 -31.81 -9.67 2.32
N TRP A 522 -32.45 -10.27 1.32
CA TRP A 522 -33.90 -10.40 1.26
C TRP A 522 -34.44 -11.35 2.31
N MET A 523 -33.83 -12.53 2.49
CA MET A 523 -34.21 -13.51 3.50
C MET A 523 -34.13 -12.93 4.91
N ASP A 524 -33.01 -12.28 5.25
CA ASP A 524 -32.78 -11.61 6.56
C ASP A 524 -33.86 -10.57 6.84
N ARG A 525 -34.25 -9.76 5.83
CA ARG A 525 -35.30 -8.74 5.97
C ARG A 525 -36.68 -9.33 6.22
N ASN A 526 -36.97 -10.49 5.66
CA ASN A 526 -38.27 -11.17 5.81
C ASN A 526 -38.28 -12.18 6.97
N GLY A 527 -37.21 -12.28 7.76
CA GLY A 527 -37.10 -13.20 8.88
C GLY A 527 -37.00 -14.67 8.46
N ILE A 528 -36.61 -14.95 7.20
CA ILE A 528 -36.53 -16.30 6.65
C ILE A 528 -35.13 -16.85 6.93
N LYS A 529 -35.06 -18.04 7.51
CA LYS A 529 -33.81 -18.75 7.76
C LYS A 529 -33.57 -19.81 6.70
N SER A 530 -32.36 -19.92 6.20
CA SER A 530 -31.92 -21.02 5.32
C SER A 530 -30.65 -21.64 5.86
N ILE A 531 -30.47 -22.92 5.63
CA ILE A 531 -29.22 -23.65 5.83
C ILE A 531 -28.40 -23.46 4.56
N THR A 532 -27.20 -22.94 4.69
CA THR A 532 -26.32 -22.71 3.55
C THR A 532 -25.40 -23.89 3.31
N ALA A 533 -25.16 -24.25 2.06
CA ALA A 533 -24.24 -25.31 1.64
C ALA A 533 -23.28 -24.85 0.56
N ASP A 534 -21.99 -25.16 0.71
CA ASP A 534 -20.96 -24.85 -0.28
C ASP A 534 -19.77 -25.80 -0.12
N LEU A 535 -19.13 -26.18 -1.24
CA LEU A 535 -17.97 -27.06 -1.22
C LEU A 535 -16.68 -26.30 -0.89
N TYR A 536 -16.55 -25.06 -1.34
CA TYR A 536 -15.31 -24.26 -1.30
C TYR A 536 -15.40 -23.06 -0.36
N SER A 537 -16.56 -22.39 -0.32
CA SER A 537 -16.76 -21.17 0.47
C SER A 537 -17.26 -21.49 1.89
N PRO A 538 -17.14 -20.56 2.85
CA PRO A 538 -17.73 -20.72 4.18
C PRO A 538 -19.26 -20.82 4.10
N ALA A 539 -19.82 -21.90 4.64
CA ALA A 539 -21.26 -22.19 4.71
C ALA A 539 -21.57 -22.99 5.99
N ASP A 540 -22.85 -23.15 6.32
CA ASP A 540 -23.29 -23.94 7.49
C ASP A 540 -22.97 -25.43 7.30
N LEU A 541 -23.12 -25.92 6.06
CA LEU A 541 -22.74 -27.27 5.64
C LEU A 541 -21.67 -27.22 4.57
N LYS A 542 -20.56 -27.90 4.79
CA LYS A 542 -19.52 -28.09 3.79
C LYS A 542 -19.73 -29.44 3.11
N LEU A 543 -20.37 -29.44 1.96
CA LEU A 543 -20.75 -30.68 1.26
C LEU A 543 -20.68 -30.52 -0.27
N ASN A 544 -20.59 -31.67 -0.95
CA ASN A 544 -20.66 -31.74 -2.42
C ASN A 544 -22.09 -31.99 -2.84
N ILE A 545 -22.63 -31.21 -3.77
CA ILE A 545 -23.97 -31.38 -4.30
C ILE A 545 -24.17 -32.71 -5.07
N GLU A 546 -23.09 -33.33 -5.56
CA GLU A 546 -23.12 -34.61 -6.26
C GLU A 546 -23.28 -35.83 -5.31
N ASP A 547 -22.96 -35.63 -4.02
CA ASP A 547 -23.11 -36.61 -2.93
C ASP A 547 -23.21 -35.84 -1.61
N THR A 548 -24.42 -35.50 -1.22
CA THR A 548 -24.66 -34.59 -0.10
C THR A 548 -24.57 -35.27 1.27
N GLY A 549 -24.78 -36.58 1.34
CA GLY A 549 -24.87 -37.32 2.59
C GLY A 549 -26.08 -36.92 3.46
N LEU A 550 -27.02 -36.10 2.93
CA LEU A 550 -28.21 -35.67 3.62
C LEU A 550 -29.31 -36.74 3.53
N GLU A 551 -30.25 -36.75 4.50
CA GLU A 551 -31.38 -37.68 4.53
C GLU A 551 -32.34 -37.40 3.36
N ASP A 552 -33.01 -38.45 2.88
CA ASP A 552 -34.06 -38.38 1.88
C ASP A 552 -35.21 -37.48 2.40
N ASP A 553 -35.90 -36.83 1.48
CA ASP A 553 -37.08 -36.02 1.74
C ASP A 553 -36.96 -35.07 2.95
N SER A 554 -35.76 -34.44 3.09
CA SER A 554 -35.39 -33.65 4.28
C SER A 554 -35.64 -32.16 4.16
N TYR A 555 -35.80 -31.63 2.94
CA TYR A 555 -35.99 -30.19 2.70
C TYR A 555 -37.32 -29.90 1.97
N ASP A 556 -37.92 -28.75 2.31
CA ASP A 556 -39.16 -28.27 1.66
C ASP A 556 -38.87 -27.36 0.47
N LEU A 557 -37.70 -26.64 0.49
CA LEU A 557 -37.26 -25.75 -0.56
C LEU A 557 -35.75 -25.86 -0.70
N ILE A 558 -35.29 -26.03 -1.93
CA ILE A 558 -33.86 -26.00 -2.27
C ILE A 558 -33.63 -24.89 -3.28
N ILE A 559 -32.60 -24.05 -3.05
CA ILE A 559 -32.15 -22.99 -3.97
C ILE A 559 -30.75 -23.34 -4.45
N CYS A 560 -30.60 -23.46 -5.78
CA CYS A 560 -29.36 -23.88 -6.42
C CYS A 560 -29.14 -23.05 -7.71
N ASN A 561 -28.59 -21.86 -7.56
CA ASN A 561 -28.38 -20.93 -8.66
C ASN A 561 -26.97 -20.98 -9.20
N HIS A 562 -26.80 -21.20 -10.49
CA HIS A 562 -25.49 -21.19 -11.15
C HIS A 562 -24.46 -22.09 -10.47
N VAL A 563 -24.81 -23.34 -10.23
CA VAL A 563 -23.96 -24.38 -9.63
C VAL A 563 -23.72 -25.52 -10.60
N LEU A 564 -24.72 -25.93 -11.37
CA LEU A 564 -24.66 -27.14 -12.20
C LEU A 564 -23.65 -27.05 -13.35
N GLU A 565 -23.33 -25.87 -13.82
CA GLU A 565 -22.32 -25.64 -14.83
C GLU A 565 -20.89 -25.86 -14.33
N HIS A 566 -20.69 -25.87 -12.99
CA HIS A 566 -19.39 -25.99 -12.34
C HIS A 566 -19.11 -27.40 -11.78
N VAL A 567 -20.11 -28.23 -11.61
CA VAL A 567 -19.96 -29.57 -11.00
C VAL A 567 -19.47 -30.61 -12.01
N SER A 568 -18.79 -31.64 -11.55
CA SER A 568 -18.23 -32.68 -12.42
C SER A 568 -19.33 -33.51 -13.09
N ASP A 569 -20.35 -33.90 -12.33
CA ASP A 569 -21.49 -34.68 -12.81
C ASP A 569 -22.82 -34.02 -12.39
N TYR A 570 -23.37 -33.19 -13.28
CA TYR A 570 -24.66 -32.53 -13.03
C TYR A 570 -25.82 -33.53 -12.91
N LYS A 571 -25.69 -34.72 -13.51
CA LYS A 571 -26.73 -35.76 -13.43
C LYS A 571 -26.80 -36.36 -12.05
N LYS A 572 -25.66 -36.56 -11.40
CA LYS A 572 -25.63 -36.96 -9.97
C LYS A 572 -26.22 -35.87 -9.09
N ALA A 573 -25.83 -34.61 -9.33
CA ALA A 573 -26.35 -33.47 -8.56
C ALA A 573 -27.88 -33.38 -8.69
N LEU A 574 -28.47 -33.55 -9.87
CA LEU A 574 -29.92 -33.53 -10.06
C LEU A 574 -30.63 -34.72 -9.34
N ARG A 575 -30.03 -35.92 -9.35
CA ARG A 575 -30.56 -37.06 -8.59
C ARG A 575 -30.51 -36.79 -7.08
N GLU A 576 -29.43 -36.20 -6.57
CA GLU A 576 -29.33 -35.82 -5.16
C GLU A 576 -30.38 -34.76 -4.78
N LEU A 577 -30.53 -33.71 -5.59
CA LEU A 577 -31.58 -32.72 -5.37
C LEU A 577 -33.00 -33.36 -5.33
N HIS A 578 -33.27 -34.29 -6.25
CA HIS A 578 -34.51 -35.05 -6.25
C HIS A 578 -34.67 -35.96 -5.04
N ARG A 579 -33.63 -36.57 -4.53
CA ARG A 579 -33.63 -37.44 -3.34
C ARG A 579 -33.93 -36.65 -2.07
N ILE A 580 -33.25 -35.52 -1.87
CA ILE A 580 -33.34 -34.75 -0.62
C ILE A 580 -34.54 -33.81 -0.53
N ILE A 581 -35.20 -33.49 -1.66
CA ILE A 581 -36.41 -32.68 -1.66
C ILE A 581 -37.63 -33.53 -1.25
N ARG A 582 -38.49 -33.01 -0.41
CA ARG A 582 -39.75 -33.65 0.02
C ARG A 582 -40.73 -33.78 -1.12
N PRO A 583 -41.69 -34.76 -1.05
CA PRO A 583 -42.88 -34.72 -1.91
C PRO A 583 -43.59 -33.35 -1.76
N ALA A 584 -44.02 -32.76 -2.87
CA ALA A 584 -44.56 -31.39 -2.95
C ALA A 584 -43.57 -30.27 -2.53
N GLY A 585 -42.30 -30.56 -2.23
CA GLY A 585 -41.24 -29.59 -2.10
C GLY A 585 -40.82 -29.02 -3.44
N LYS A 586 -40.12 -27.86 -3.42
CA LYS A 586 -39.70 -27.18 -4.64
C LYS A 586 -38.16 -27.04 -4.69
N VAL A 587 -37.59 -27.33 -5.84
CA VAL A 587 -36.17 -26.96 -6.14
C VAL A 587 -36.20 -25.79 -7.11
N ILE A 588 -35.57 -24.69 -6.71
CA ILE A 588 -35.39 -23.53 -7.58
C ILE A 588 -33.97 -23.53 -8.08
N ILE A 589 -33.81 -23.55 -9.41
CA ILE A 589 -32.54 -23.69 -10.05
C ILE A 589 -32.43 -22.70 -11.22
N SER A 590 -31.23 -22.19 -11.45
CA SER A 590 -30.89 -21.45 -12.66
C SER A 590 -29.48 -21.81 -13.10
N PHE A 591 -29.26 -21.80 -14.39
CA PHE A 591 -27.97 -22.01 -15.05
C PHE A 591 -27.98 -21.34 -16.43
N PRO A 592 -26.80 -21.04 -17.03
CA PRO A 592 -26.73 -20.48 -18.38
C PRO A 592 -27.27 -21.45 -19.42
N VAL A 593 -28.24 -21.01 -20.22
CA VAL A 593 -28.73 -21.75 -21.40
C VAL A 593 -28.24 -21.06 -22.67
N ASP A 594 -27.60 -21.81 -23.55
CA ASP A 594 -27.18 -21.32 -24.86
C ASP A 594 -28.07 -21.90 -25.95
N GLN A 595 -28.82 -21.04 -26.60
CA GLN A 595 -29.82 -21.41 -27.64
C GLN A 595 -29.22 -22.00 -28.91
N THR A 596 -27.91 -21.84 -29.12
CA THR A 596 -27.23 -22.42 -30.27
C THR A 596 -27.00 -23.93 -30.13
N PHE A 597 -27.24 -24.48 -28.93
CA PHE A 597 -27.15 -25.91 -28.65
C PHE A 597 -28.53 -26.51 -28.45
N SER A 598 -28.82 -27.60 -29.13
CA SER A 598 -30.05 -28.36 -28.94
C SER A 598 -30.09 -29.15 -27.66
N SER A 599 -28.89 -29.49 -27.11
CA SER A 599 -28.73 -30.25 -25.87
C SER A 599 -27.52 -29.78 -25.10
N VAL A 600 -27.31 -30.32 -23.88
CA VAL A 600 -26.13 -30.00 -23.05
C VAL A 600 -24.85 -30.24 -23.83
N TYR A 601 -24.01 -29.22 -23.93
CA TYR A 601 -22.69 -29.30 -24.52
C TYR A 601 -21.62 -29.39 -23.45
N GLU A 602 -20.90 -30.49 -23.39
CA GLU A 602 -19.75 -30.73 -22.54
C GLU A 602 -18.68 -31.49 -23.34
N ASP A 603 -17.41 -31.15 -23.11
CA ASP A 603 -16.27 -31.80 -23.74
C ASP A 603 -15.14 -31.99 -22.71
N PRO A 604 -14.86 -33.23 -22.30
CA PRO A 604 -13.78 -33.55 -21.34
C PRO A 604 -12.38 -33.14 -21.82
N GLY A 605 -12.18 -32.94 -23.11
CA GLY A 605 -10.93 -32.48 -23.71
C GLY A 605 -10.63 -30.98 -23.44
N ILE A 606 -11.63 -30.21 -23.03
CA ILE A 606 -11.51 -28.79 -22.71
C ILE A 606 -11.07 -28.61 -21.24
N THR A 607 -9.76 -28.62 -21.02
CA THR A 607 -9.18 -28.59 -19.66
C THR A 607 -8.59 -27.25 -19.25
N THR A 608 -8.16 -26.40 -20.20
CA THR A 608 -7.53 -25.11 -19.88
C THR A 608 -8.55 -24.02 -19.60
N GLU A 609 -8.24 -23.10 -18.67
CA GLU A 609 -9.09 -21.93 -18.35
C GLU A 609 -9.44 -21.14 -19.63
N LYS A 610 -8.49 -21.00 -20.56
CA LYS A 610 -8.68 -20.24 -21.77
C LYS A 610 -9.67 -20.91 -22.73
N ASP A 611 -9.60 -22.22 -22.87
CA ASP A 611 -10.50 -22.98 -23.73
C ASP A 611 -11.90 -23.06 -23.09
N ARG A 612 -12.01 -23.14 -21.77
CA ARG A 612 -13.31 -23.05 -21.07
C ARG A 612 -13.98 -21.71 -21.29
N ILE A 613 -13.24 -20.59 -21.21
CA ILE A 613 -13.80 -19.26 -21.54
C ILE A 613 -14.33 -19.21 -22.97
N LEU A 614 -13.64 -19.82 -23.94
CA LEU A 614 -14.04 -19.81 -25.34
C LEU A 614 -15.27 -20.69 -25.61
N ASN A 615 -15.35 -21.85 -24.97
CA ASN A 615 -16.41 -22.84 -25.25
C ASN A 615 -17.60 -22.71 -24.30
N PHE A 616 -17.36 -22.37 -23.01
CA PHE A 616 -18.40 -22.37 -21.97
C PHE A 616 -18.63 -20.99 -21.35
N GLY A 617 -17.92 -19.95 -21.79
CA GLY A 617 -18.13 -18.55 -21.36
C GLY A 617 -17.40 -18.11 -20.08
N GLN A 618 -16.96 -19.04 -19.20
CA GLN A 618 -16.17 -18.75 -18.00
C GLN A 618 -15.04 -19.76 -17.82
N ASN A 619 -14.03 -19.38 -17.02
CA ASN A 619 -12.82 -20.18 -16.82
C ASN A 619 -13.04 -21.46 -15.97
N ASP A 620 -14.15 -21.54 -15.25
CA ASP A 620 -14.52 -22.61 -14.33
C ASP A 620 -15.81 -23.36 -14.73
N HIS A 621 -16.45 -22.97 -15.85
CA HIS A 621 -17.53 -23.73 -16.42
C HIS A 621 -17.03 -25.02 -17.08
N LEU A 622 -17.76 -26.12 -16.91
CA LEU A 622 -17.47 -27.42 -17.49
C LEU A 622 -18.42 -27.75 -18.64
N ARG A 623 -19.53 -27.02 -18.77
CA ARG A 623 -20.59 -27.22 -19.76
C ARG A 623 -21.41 -25.98 -20.00
N VAL A 624 -22.23 -26.05 -21.05
CA VAL A 624 -23.32 -25.12 -21.33
C VAL A 624 -24.59 -25.95 -21.56
N PHE A 625 -25.70 -25.52 -20.96
CA PHE A 625 -27.00 -26.18 -21.12
C PHE A 625 -27.64 -25.68 -22.41
N GLY A 626 -28.35 -26.60 -23.11
CA GLY A 626 -29.03 -26.35 -24.36
C GLY A 626 -30.54 -26.16 -24.22
N MET A 627 -31.21 -26.17 -25.38
CA MET A 627 -32.64 -25.94 -25.49
C MET A 627 -33.50 -27.08 -24.92
N ASP A 628 -32.91 -28.27 -24.74
CA ASP A 628 -33.53 -29.44 -24.08
C ASP A 628 -33.58 -29.37 -22.56
N SER A 629 -33.26 -28.22 -22.00
CA SER A 629 -33.19 -28.07 -20.54
C SER A 629 -34.50 -28.45 -19.79
N PRO A 630 -35.70 -28.10 -20.28
CA PRO A 630 -36.93 -28.56 -19.65
C PRO A 630 -37.08 -30.09 -19.67
N GLU A 631 -36.92 -30.72 -20.84
CA GLU A 631 -37.04 -32.17 -21.02
C GLU A 631 -35.97 -32.92 -20.25
N MET A 632 -34.74 -32.36 -20.20
CA MET A 632 -33.65 -32.90 -19.42
C MET A 632 -33.99 -32.89 -17.92
N LEU A 633 -34.54 -31.82 -17.39
CA LEU A 633 -34.94 -31.72 -15.97
C LEU A 633 -36.11 -32.67 -15.65
N GLU A 634 -37.10 -32.80 -16.55
CA GLU A 634 -38.22 -33.75 -16.45
C GLU A 634 -37.76 -35.20 -16.43
N GLY A 635 -36.66 -35.51 -17.14
CA GLY A 635 -36.03 -36.82 -17.14
C GLY A 635 -35.49 -37.28 -15.79
N PHE A 636 -35.27 -36.36 -14.85
CA PHE A 636 -34.89 -36.67 -13.47
C PHE A 636 -36.07 -36.76 -12.49
N GLY A 637 -37.31 -36.85 -12.99
CA GLY A 637 -38.51 -37.03 -12.15
C GLY A 637 -39.08 -35.74 -11.57
N PHE A 638 -38.80 -34.62 -12.20
CA PHE A 638 -39.36 -33.33 -11.83
C PHE A 638 -40.49 -32.91 -12.76
N LYS A 639 -41.50 -32.24 -12.21
CA LYS A 639 -42.41 -31.41 -12.98
C LYS A 639 -41.80 -30.02 -13.07
N VAL A 640 -41.59 -29.50 -14.28
CA VAL A 640 -40.80 -28.29 -14.57
C VAL A 640 -41.74 -27.13 -14.89
N THR A 641 -41.51 -25.98 -14.22
CA THR A 641 -42.13 -24.71 -14.57
C THR A 641 -41.04 -23.69 -14.80
N SER A 642 -41.05 -23.01 -15.93
CA SER A 642 -40.06 -21.96 -16.25
C SER A 642 -40.65 -20.57 -15.97
N ILE A 643 -39.83 -19.70 -15.32
CA ILE A 643 -40.10 -18.28 -15.18
C ILE A 643 -39.08 -17.54 -16.05
N LYS A 644 -39.58 -17.01 -17.16
CA LYS A 644 -38.75 -16.28 -18.12
C LYS A 644 -38.74 -14.78 -17.79
N GLY A 645 -37.66 -14.07 -18.18
CA GLY A 645 -37.53 -12.61 -17.97
C GLY A 645 -38.66 -11.78 -18.59
N GLU A 646 -39.21 -12.22 -19.72
CA GLU A 646 -40.35 -11.58 -20.40
C GLU A 646 -41.64 -11.54 -19.60
N ASN A 647 -41.79 -12.49 -18.65
CA ASN A 647 -42.96 -12.60 -17.75
C ASN A 647 -42.75 -11.82 -16.44
N CYS A 648 -41.69 -11.06 -16.31
CA CYS A 648 -41.37 -10.29 -15.10
C CYS A 648 -41.66 -8.79 -15.29
N ASP A 649 -41.93 -8.09 -14.16
CA ASP A 649 -42.08 -6.63 -14.19
C ASP A 649 -40.83 -5.95 -14.77
N GLU A 650 -41.01 -5.11 -15.80
CA GLU A 650 -39.93 -4.36 -16.42
C GLU A 650 -39.16 -3.47 -15.45
N LYS A 651 -39.79 -3.05 -14.34
CA LYS A 651 -39.13 -2.25 -13.30
C LYS A 651 -37.98 -2.97 -12.63
N ILE A 652 -38.01 -4.31 -12.53
CA ILE A 652 -36.89 -5.07 -11.99
C ILE A 652 -35.78 -5.28 -13.03
N LYS A 653 -36.01 -4.81 -14.25
CA LYS A 653 -35.12 -4.95 -15.41
C LYS A 653 -34.64 -6.39 -15.57
N PRO A 654 -35.54 -7.31 -15.90
CA PRO A 654 -35.13 -8.63 -16.33
C PRO A 654 -34.38 -8.48 -17.65
N VAL A 655 -33.41 -9.34 -17.93
CA VAL A 655 -32.80 -9.39 -19.26
C VAL A 655 -33.71 -10.23 -20.14
N VAL A 656 -34.14 -9.66 -21.24
CA VAL A 656 -34.91 -10.34 -22.27
C VAL A 656 -33.96 -10.58 -23.46
N GLY A 657 -33.69 -11.83 -23.76
CA GLY A 657 -32.83 -12.22 -24.90
C GLY A 657 -33.56 -12.08 -26.25
N PRO A 658 -32.83 -12.12 -27.36
CA PRO A 658 -33.43 -12.05 -28.73
C PRO A 658 -34.26 -13.29 -29.11
N ALA A 659 -34.30 -14.31 -28.31
CA ALA A 659 -35.12 -15.52 -28.45
C ALA A 659 -35.34 -16.12 -27.05
N ASP A 660 -36.40 -16.86 -26.88
CA ASP A 660 -37.07 -17.31 -25.67
C ASP A 660 -36.27 -17.91 -24.51
N TYR A 661 -34.97 -18.08 -24.64
CA TYR A 661 -34.10 -18.62 -23.60
C TYR A 661 -32.96 -17.67 -23.29
N ASP A 662 -32.95 -17.17 -22.09
CA ASP A 662 -31.98 -16.24 -21.63
C ASP A 662 -31.21 -16.85 -20.44
N TYR A 663 -30.02 -16.34 -20.18
CA TYR A 663 -29.24 -16.57 -18.97
C TYR A 663 -30.01 -16.37 -17.65
N ASN A 664 -31.27 -15.99 -17.72
CA ASN A 664 -32.09 -15.60 -16.58
C ASN A 664 -33.37 -16.41 -16.43
N VAL A 665 -33.48 -17.57 -17.08
CA VAL A 665 -34.59 -18.49 -16.82
C VAL A 665 -34.43 -19.06 -15.42
N LEU A 666 -35.49 -18.94 -14.63
CA LEU A 666 -35.61 -19.59 -13.32
C LEU A 666 -36.47 -20.83 -13.48
N TRP A 667 -35.91 -21.97 -13.17
CA TRP A 667 -36.62 -23.24 -13.19
C TRP A 667 -37.15 -23.53 -11.79
N VAL A 668 -38.46 -23.76 -11.66
CA VAL A 668 -39.13 -24.23 -10.45
C VAL A 668 -39.51 -25.68 -10.69
N LEU A 669 -38.85 -26.56 -9.95
CA LEU A 669 -38.99 -28.00 -10.08
C LEU A 669 -39.79 -28.53 -8.89
N GLU A 670 -40.82 -29.33 -9.14
CA GLU A 670 -41.59 -30.06 -8.13
C GLU A 670 -41.37 -31.56 -8.30
N LYS A 671 -41.22 -32.30 -7.20
CA LYS A 671 -41.03 -33.74 -7.24
C LYS A 671 -42.30 -34.38 -7.79
N ASP A 672 -42.24 -35.05 -8.94
CA ASP A 672 -43.38 -35.75 -9.53
C ASP A 672 -43.64 -37.07 -8.77
N SER A 673 -44.71 -37.09 -7.98
CA SER A 673 -45.09 -38.25 -7.21
C SER A 673 -45.57 -39.46 -8.06
N ALA A 674 -45.81 -39.24 -9.36
CA ALA A 674 -46.25 -40.29 -10.28
C ALA A 674 -45.08 -41.05 -10.99
N LYS A 675 -43.89 -40.43 -11.04
CA LYS A 675 -42.67 -41.05 -11.64
C LYS A 675 -41.69 -41.43 -10.53
N ARG A 676 -41.77 -42.66 -9.99
CA ARG A 676 -40.63 -43.22 -9.26
C ARG A 676 -39.50 -43.41 -10.24
N SER A 677 -38.33 -42.79 -10.00
CA SER A 677 -37.12 -42.93 -10.79
C SER A 677 -36.81 -44.38 -11.04
N SER A 678 -36.91 -44.81 -12.29
CA SER A 678 -36.38 -46.09 -12.79
C SER A 678 -34.84 -46.02 -12.87
#